data_74ac264d13f94ce01d19e98595f5fcc5
#
_entry.id   74ac264d13f94ce01d19e98595f5fcc5
#
_cell.length_a   1.000
_cell.length_b   1.000
_cell.length_c   1.000
_cell.angle_alpha   90.00
_cell.angle_beta   90.00
_cell.angle_gamma   90.00
#
_symmetry.space_group_name_H-M   'P 1'
#
loop_
_entity.id
_entity.type
_entity.pdbx_description
1 polymer ?
#
loop_
_entity_poly.entity_id
_entity_poly.type
_entity_poly.pdbx_seq_one_letter_code
_entity_poly.pdbx_strand_id
1 'polypeptide(L)'
;MNNISTLRRAADNIRILAVSMVERAHSGHPGGAMGGADFINVLFSEYLVYDPSDPTWSGRDRFYLDPGHMSPMLYSALALQGRFTLDELQQFRQWESPTPGHPERDVQRGIENTSGPLGQGHTFAVGAAIAEKFLEARLGHEVMQHKIYAYISDGGVQEEISQGAARIAGTLQLDNLVMFYDANDIQLSTECNVVMREDTAAKYRAWGWHVIEIDGNDAQAIRQALDEAIAHKGQPTLIIGHTVMGKGALQADGSSYEHSIKTHGAPLGGEAYTNTVRNLGGDPQQPFTIFPEVAELYAKRRQQLEQIVAQRRQAEAQWAAANPTLAQQKEEWFDTERAPKIDWTAVVQKTGSATRNASAACLAQLAQQVPNMVCASADLSNSDKTDGFLKQTTHFTANDFSGAFLQAGVSELTMACVCIGMSLHGGVIPACGTFFVFSDYMKPAVRMAALMQVPLKLIWTHDAFRVGEDGPTHEPVEQEAQIRLMEQLRNHAGLDSVRVFRPADAEETTHCWRLAMDNTATPTALILSRQDIPALPEGNSYQDVERGAYIVAGSDECYDVILLASGSEVSTLVATAALLRADGMGVRVVSVPSEGLFRRQPIDYQQHVLPVNAKIFGLTAGLPSTLQGLVGTHGKVFGMTSFGFSAPYKVLDEKLGFTPEQVYKQVKCFIGTPPTASAVIGLASDHAGYALKEHLAQYLVSKGYDIADYGTDGEASVDYPDFAHKLGTALSQGEVGRGIAVCGSGEGMAMTLNKHHGIRAGLVWQKEIAHLIRQHNDANVLVLPGRFITPTDAEQCVDEFLHTDFEGGRHADRVKKIESFD
;
A
#
# COMPACT_ATOMS: atom_id res chain seq x y z
N MET A 1 -7.37 -46.72 -0.40
CA MET A 1 -8.22 -45.68 -1.01
C MET A 1 -9.65 -45.85 -0.48
N ASN A 2 -10.34 -44.71 -0.25
CA ASN A 2 -11.72 -44.73 0.25
C ASN A 2 -12.71 -45.11 -0.89
N ASN A 3 -13.95 -45.50 -0.50
CA ASN A 3 -14.99 -45.80 -1.48
C ASN A 3 -15.45 -44.53 -2.17
N ILE A 4 -15.66 -44.57 -3.50
CA ILE A 4 -16.14 -43.44 -4.29
C ILE A 4 -17.52 -42.92 -3.80
N SER A 5 -18.39 -43.80 -3.34
CA SER A 5 -19.68 -43.37 -2.78
C SER A 5 -19.52 -42.53 -1.50
N THR A 6 -18.55 -42.85 -0.64
CA THR A 6 -18.23 -42.11 0.58
C THR A 6 -17.63 -40.74 0.21
N LEU A 7 -16.74 -40.68 -0.82
CA LEU A 7 -16.19 -39.42 -1.28
C LEU A 7 -17.27 -38.47 -1.86
N ARG A 8 -18.21 -39.00 -2.65
CA ARG A 8 -19.36 -38.21 -3.15
C ARG A 8 -20.18 -37.68 -2.00
N ARG A 9 -20.44 -38.55 -0.99
CA ARG A 9 -21.23 -38.17 0.19
C ARG A 9 -20.53 -37.07 0.99
N ALA A 10 -19.19 -37.08 1.08
CA ALA A 10 -18.41 -36.04 1.73
C ALA A 10 -18.41 -34.73 0.93
N ALA A 11 -18.33 -34.78 -0.41
CA ALA A 11 -18.50 -33.62 -1.26
C ALA A 11 -19.91 -33.00 -1.11
N ASP A 12 -20.98 -33.84 -1.03
CA ASP A 12 -22.33 -33.34 -0.79
C ASP A 12 -22.46 -32.69 0.60
N ASN A 13 -21.78 -33.22 1.63
CA ASN A 13 -21.74 -32.58 2.94
C ASN A 13 -21.06 -31.21 2.89
N ILE A 14 -19.96 -31.06 2.16
CA ILE A 14 -19.31 -29.73 1.90
C ILE A 14 -20.29 -28.78 1.20
N ARG A 15 -21.02 -29.24 0.17
CA ARG A 15 -22.04 -28.44 -0.54
C ARG A 15 -23.14 -27.95 0.39
N ILE A 16 -23.66 -28.84 1.24
CA ILE A 16 -24.73 -28.50 2.19
C ILE A 16 -24.22 -27.45 3.20
N LEU A 17 -23.05 -27.64 3.80
CA LEU A 17 -22.47 -26.69 4.73
C LEU A 17 -22.22 -25.33 4.05
N ALA A 18 -21.66 -25.33 2.82
CA ALA A 18 -21.35 -24.12 2.07
C ALA A 18 -22.61 -23.31 1.71
N VAL A 19 -23.62 -23.95 1.15
CA VAL A 19 -24.87 -23.27 0.79
C VAL A 19 -25.60 -22.77 2.04
N SER A 20 -25.53 -23.51 3.15
CA SER A 20 -26.18 -23.15 4.41
C SER A 20 -25.53 -21.97 5.12
N MET A 21 -24.19 -21.86 5.05
CA MET A 21 -23.47 -20.65 5.51
C MET A 21 -23.95 -19.41 4.75
N VAL A 22 -24.01 -19.50 3.40
CA VAL A 22 -24.45 -18.41 2.54
C VAL A 22 -25.91 -18.03 2.77
N GLU A 23 -26.79 -19.02 2.90
CA GLU A 23 -28.23 -18.82 3.17
C GLU A 23 -28.44 -18.12 4.52
N ARG A 24 -27.76 -18.60 5.58
CA ARG A 24 -27.87 -18.03 6.92
C ARG A 24 -27.34 -16.60 7.01
N ALA A 25 -26.26 -16.30 6.29
CA ALA A 25 -25.67 -14.96 6.23
C ALA A 25 -26.47 -14.02 5.30
N HIS A 26 -27.42 -14.52 4.50
CA HIS A 26 -28.11 -13.81 3.42
C HIS A 26 -27.13 -13.12 2.45
N SER A 27 -25.92 -13.65 2.33
CA SER A 27 -24.83 -13.06 1.54
C SER A 27 -23.72 -14.08 1.31
N GLY A 28 -23.18 -14.15 0.09
CA GLY A 28 -22.05 -15.00 -0.25
C GLY A 28 -22.15 -15.64 -1.64
N HIS A 29 -21.25 -16.58 -1.92
CA HIS A 29 -21.08 -17.18 -3.24
C HIS A 29 -21.18 -18.71 -3.11
N PRO A 30 -22.37 -19.30 -3.29
CA PRO A 30 -22.57 -20.73 -3.11
C PRO A 30 -22.11 -21.56 -4.31
N GLY A 31 -22.26 -21.06 -5.54
CA GLY A 31 -22.18 -21.88 -6.75
C GLY A 31 -20.81 -22.48 -7.02
N GLY A 32 -19.76 -21.67 -6.99
CA GLY A 32 -18.38 -22.16 -7.12
C GLY A 32 -18.00 -23.11 -5.97
N ALA A 33 -18.38 -22.75 -4.73
CA ALA A 33 -18.15 -23.59 -3.55
C ALA A 33 -18.81 -24.99 -3.68
N MET A 34 -19.96 -25.06 -4.33
CA MET A 34 -20.64 -26.33 -4.64
C MET A 34 -19.93 -27.10 -5.76
N GLY A 35 -19.43 -26.39 -6.81
CA GLY A 35 -18.72 -26.97 -7.93
C GLY A 35 -17.42 -27.65 -7.54
N GLY A 36 -16.60 -26.94 -6.74
CA GLY A 36 -15.27 -27.40 -6.31
C GLY A 36 -15.24 -28.43 -5.18
N ALA A 37 -16.40 -28.78 -4.60
CA ALA A 37 -16.48 -29.64 -3.42
C ALA A 37 -15.86 -31.04 -3.61
N ASP A 38 -15.91 -31.62 -4.82
CA ASP A 38 -15.33 -32.93 -5.09
C ASP A 38 -13.79 -32.86 -5.01
N PHE A 39 -13.17 -31.87 -5.68
CA PHE A 39 -11.73 -31.73 -5.68
C PHE A 39 -11.19 -31.47 -4.28
N ILE A 40 -11.73 -30.48 -3.57
CA ILE A 40 -11.26 -30.13 -2.23
C ILE A 40 -11.40 -31.30 -1.27
N ASN A 41 -12.50 -32.05 -1.35
CA ASN A 41 -12.71 -33.24 -0.53
C ASN A 41 -11.66 -34.33 -0.80
N VAL A 42 -11.41 -34.66 -2.08
CA VAL A 42 -10.40 -35.69 -2.43
C VAL A 42 -9.02 -35.26 -1.97
N LEU A 43 -8.63 -33.99 -2.25
CA LEU A 43 -7.34 -33.45 -1.83
C LEU A 43 -7.15 -33.55 -0.32
N PHE A 44 -8.12 -33.08 0.48
CA PHE A 44 -8.01 -32.99 1.93
C PHE A 44 -8.16 -34.33 2.64
N SER A 45 -8.99 -35.25 2.10
CA SER A 45 -9.22 -36.55 2.72
C SER A 45 -8.22 -37.63 2.32
N GLU A 46 -7.41 -37.43 1.25
CA GLU A 46 -6.55 -38.47 0.75
C GLU A 46 -5.10 -38.06 0.47
N TYR A 47 -4.85 -36.81 0.06
CA TYR A 47 -3.53 -36.38 -0.44
C TYR A 47 -2.80 -35.41 0.48
N LEU A 48 -3.42 -34.28 0.84
CA LEU A 48 -2.79 -33.20 1.59
C LEU A 48 -2.18 -33.72 2.91
N VAL A 49 -0.88 -33.55 3.09
CA VAL A 49 -0.15 -33.98 4.29
C VAL A 49 0.06 -32.79 5.22
N TYR A 50 -0.49 -32.88 6.42
CA TYR A 50 -0.33 -31.90 7.48
C TYR A 50 -0.29 -32.62 8.84
N ASP A 51 0.23 -31.96 9.88
CA ASP A 51 0.16 -32.49 11.25
C ASP A 51 -1.17 -32.10 11.90
N PRO A 52 -2.07 -33.05 12.24
CA PRO A 52 -3.32 -32.72 12.91
C PRO A 52 -3.16 -32.05 14.27
N SER A 53 -2.01 -32.24 14.94
CA SER A 53 -1.70 -31.70 16.27
C SER A 53 -0.87 -30.41 16.21
N ASP A 54 -0.14 -30.15 15.10
CA ASP A 54 0.72 -28.98 14.93
C ASP A 54 0.52 -28.38 13.53
N PRO A 55 -0.42 -27.45 13.37
CA PRO A 55 -0.69 -26.80 12.09
C PRO A 55 0.49 -26.01 11.50
N THR A 56 1.46 -25.67 12.33
CA THR A 56 2.63 -24.86 11.95
C THR A 56 3.83 -25.70 11.53
N TRP A 57 3.74 -27.03 11.64
CA TRP A 57 4.83 -27.92 11.26
C TRP A 57 5.42 -27.56 9.89
N SER A 58 6.72 -27.31 9.80
CA SER A 58 7.41 -26.84 8.60
C SER A 58 7.34 -27.81 7.43
N GLY A 59 7.25 -29.13 7.69
CA GLY A 59 7.19 -30.20 6.69
C GLY A 59 5.79 -30.50 6.12
N ARG A 60 4.77 -29.67 6.43
CA ARG A 60 3.42 -29.84 5.89
C ARG A 60 3.33 -29.44 4.44
N ASP A 61 2.44 -30.06 3.67
CA ASP A 61 1.98 -29.53 2.40
C ASP A 61 1.22 -28.22 2.63
N ARG A 62 1.15 -27.35 1.62
CA ARG A 62 0.46 -26.07 1.73
C ARG A 62 -0.62 -25.98 0.66
N PHE A 63 -1.78 -25.42 1.04
CA PHE A 63 -2.90 -25.20 0.14
C PHE A 63 -3.24 -23.71 0.07
N TYR A 64 -3.21 -23.15 -1.13
CA TYR A 64 -3.52 -21.74 -1.40
C TYR A 64 -4.84 -21.65 -2.17
N LEU A 65 -5.81 -20.90 -1.62
CA LEU A 65 -7.05 -20.60 -2.29
C LEU A 65 -6.97 -19.21 -2.96
N ASP A 66 -7.08 -19.17 -4.29
CA ASP A 66 -7.12 -17.91 -5.05
C ASP A 66 -8.53 -17.29 -5.04
N PRO A 67 -9.62 -18.01 -5.44
CA PRO A 67 -10.96 -17.45 -5.43
C PRO A 67 -11.52 -17.33 -4.02
N GLY A 68 -11.15 -16.25 -3.31
CA GLY A 68 -11.55 -16.05 -1.91
C GLY A 68 -13.07 -16.07 -1.67
N HIS A 69 -13.87 -15.74 -2.69
CA HIS A 69 -15.33 -15.85 -2.63
C HIS A 69 -15.82 -17.30 -2.45
N MET A 70 -14.98 -18.29 -2.76
CA MET A 70 -15.27 -19.71 -2.50
C MET A 70 -14.91 -20.14 -1.05
N SER A 71 -14.70 -19.21 -0.14
CA SER A 71 -14.45 -19.45 1.28
C SER A 71 -15.37 -20.49 1.95
N PRO A 72 -16.70 -20.56 1.63
CA PRO A 72 -17.56 -21.57 2.22
C PRO A 72 -17.12 -23.02 1.92
N MET A 73 -16.52 -23.27 0.75
CA MET A 73 -15.94 -24.57 0.41
C MET A 73 -14.76 -24.90 1.33
N LEU A 74 -13.84 -23.95 1.48
CA LEU A 74 -12.64 -24.14 2.31
C LEU A 74 -13.01 -24.33 3.79
N TYR A 75 -13.88 -23.48 4.33
CA TYR A 75 -14.32 -23.60 5.74
C TYR A 75 -15.05 -24.92 5.99
N SER A 76 -15.88 -25.37 5.05
CA SER A 76 -16.55 -26.67 5.15
C SER A 76 -15.55 -27.83 5.20
N ALA A 77 -14.56 -27.83 4.29
CA ALA A 77 -13.53 -28.87 4.26
C ALA A 77 -12.68 -28.85 5.55
N LEU A 78 -12.31 -27.68 6.04
CA LEU A 78 -11.57 -27.51 7.31
C LEU A 78 -12.42 -27.91 8.53
N ALA A 79 -13.74 -27.72 8.51
CA ALA A 79 -14.62 -28.21 9.56
C ALA A 79 -14.70 -29.74 9.58
N LEU A 80 -14.69 -30.41 8.43
CA LEU A 80 -14.60 -31.88 8.35
C LEU A 80 -13.28 -32.41 8.94
N GLN A 81 -12.19 -31.61 8.85
CA GLN A 81 -10.92 -31.92 9.53
C GLN A 81 -10.92 -31.61 11.03
N GLY A 82 -11.96 -30.96 11.55
CA GLY A 82 -12.06 -30.52 12.95
C GLY A 82 -11.31 -29.20 13.24
N ARG A 83 -10.97 -28.41 12.22
CA ARG A 83 -10.32 -27.08 12.36
C ARG A 83 -11.31 -25.97 12.68
N PHE A 84 -12.57 -26.15 12.29
CA PHE A 84 -13.69 -25.28 12.63
C PHE A 84 -14.80 -26.09 13.27
N THR A 85 -15.52 -25.49 14.19
CA THR A 85 -16.75 -26.03 14.73
C THR A 85 -17.93 -25.68 13.81
N LEU A 86 -19.01 -26.43 13.91
CA LEU A 86 -20.23 -26.13 13.14
C LEU A 86 -20.86 -24.80 13.60
N ASP A 87 -20.69 -24.43 14.86
CA ASP A 87 -21.17 -23.13 15.37
C ASP A 87 -20.39 -21.96 14.77
N GLU A 88 -19.07 -22.10 14.57
CA GLU A 88 -18.26 -21.11 13.87
C GLU A 88 -18.69 -20.96 12.39
N LEU A 89 -19.05 -22.04 11.71
CA LEU A 89 -19.61 -21.96 10.35
C LEU A 89 -20.91 -21.18 10.32
N GLN A 90 -21.75 -21.30 11.34
CA GLN A 90 -23.02 -20.56 11.47
C GLN A 90 -22.81 -19.06 11.65
N GLN A 91 -21.59 -18.62 12.03
CA GLN A 91 -21.19 -17.23 12.17
C GLN A 91 -20.53 -16.65 10.88
N PHE A 92 -20.67 -17.33 9.75
CA PHE A 92 -20.12 -16.86 8.48
C PHE A 92 -20.51 -15.41 8.18
N ARG A 93 -19.51 -14.55 7.87
CA ARG A 93 -19.68 -13.10 7.60
C ARG A 93 -20.23 -12.29 8.78
N GLN A 94 -20.16 -12.77 10.01
CA GLN A 94 -20.52 -11.97 11.19
C GLN A 94 -19.31 -11.23 11.74
N TRP A 95 -19.56 -10.20 12.54
CA TRP A 95 -18.53 -9.42 13.21
C TRP A 95 -17.61 -10.31 14.06
N GLU A 96 -16.29 -10.14 13.89
CA GLU A 96 -15.23 -10.91 14.58
C GLU A 96 -15.35 -12.44 14.45
N SER A 97 -16.10 -12.93 13.47
CA SER A 97 -16.18 -14.36 13.19
C SER A 97 -14.89 -14.90 12.59
N PRO A 98 -14.44 -16.12 12.95
CA PRO A 98 -13.29 -16.77 12.32
C PRO A 98 -13.59 -17.25 10.88
N THR A 99 -14.82 -17.03 10.38
CA THR A 99 -15.26 -17.37 9.02
C THR A 99 -15.67 -16.10 8.24
N PRO A 100 -14.72 -15.16 7.99
CA PRO A 100 -15.01 -13.98 7.17
C PRO A 100 -15.42 -14.33 5.74
N GLY A 101 -15.99 -13.38 5.02
CA GLY A 101 -16.53 -13.61 3.67
C GLY A 101 -15.50 -14.05 2.62
N HIS A 102 -14.26 -13.66 2.81
CA HIS A 102 -13.06 -14.14 2.09
C HIS A 102 -12.06 -14.59 3.13
N PRO A 103 -11.32 -15.69 2.92
CA PRO A 103 -10.42 -16.20 3.95
C PRO A 103 -9.34 -15.18 4.30
N GLU A 104 -9.10 -15.03 5.59
CA GLU A 104 -7.94 -14.34 6.13
C GLU A 104 -6.92 -15.38 6.61
N ARG A 105 -5.64 -15.11 6.47
CA ARG A 105 -4.57 -16.01 6.86
C ARG A 105 -4.70 -16.41 8.33
N ASP A 106 -4.88 -17.71 8.56
CA ASP A 106 -4.94 -18.34 9.89
C ASP A 106 -4.33 -19.74 9.81
N VAL A 107 -3.02 -19.82 9.96
CA VAL A 107 -2.28 -21.07 9.85
C VAL A 107 -2.70 -22.07 10.93
N GLN A 108 -3.15 -21.60 12.10
CA GLN A 108 -3.65 -22.46 13.18
C GLN A 108 -4.91 -23.23 12.77
N ARG A 109 -5.71 -22.63 11.87
CA ARG A 109 -6.89 -23.28 11.28
C ARG A 109 -6.63 -23.90 9.90
N GLY A 110 -5.40 -23.80 9.37
CA GLY A 110 -5.03 -24.37 8.08
C GLY A 110 -5.30 -23.45 6.88
N ILE A 111 -5.40 -22.15 7.10
CA ILE A 111 -5.55 -21.14 6.05
C ILE A 111 -4.20 -20.46 5.82
N GLU A 112 -3.55 -20.78 4.71
CA GLU A 112 -2.19 -20.33 4.41
C GLU A 112 -2.12 -18.87 3.92
N ASN A 113 -3.18 -18.37 3.25
CA ASN A 113 -3.20 -17.03 2.68
C ASN A 113 -4.53 -16.31 2.86
N THR A 114 -4.48 -15.00 2.99
CA THR A 114 -5.64 -14.14 2.75
C THR A 114 -5.92 -14.11 1.25
N SER A 115 -7.17 -14.28 0.85
CA SER A 115 -7.60 -14.21 -0.54
C SER A 115 -8.67 -13.14 -0.72
N GLY A 116 -8.91 -12.75 -1.97
CA GLY A 116 -9.91 -11.75 -2.35
C GLY A 116 -9.57 -11.15 -3.70
N PRO A 117 -8.43 -10.45 -3.83
CA PRO A 117 -7.91 -10.09 -5.15
C PRO A 117 -7.53 -11.35 -5.93
N LEU A 118 -8.29 -11.63 -7.00
CA LEU A 118 -8.03 -12.78 -7.87
C LEU A 118 -6.64 -12.70 -8.50
N GLY A 119 -6.05 -13.82 -8.80
CA GLY A 119 -4.71 -13.92 -9.37
C GLY A 119 -3.58 -13.90 -8.32
N GLN A 120 -3.77 -13.28 -7.16
CA GLN A 120 -2.71 -13.19 -6.15
C GLN A 120 -2.53 -14.48 -5.36
N GLY A 121 -3.61 -15.20 -5.02
CA GLY A 121 -3.55 -16.41 -4.19
C GLY A 121 -2.67 -17.50 -4.79
N HIS A 122 -2.86 -17.84 -6.06
CA HIS A 122 -2.02 -18.84 -6.71
C HIS A 122 -0.61 -18.31 -7.05
N THR A 123 -0.44 -16.99 -7.20
CA THR A 123 0.89 -16.39 -7.32
C THR A 123 1.68 -16.55 -6.02
N PHE A 124 1.02 -16.45 -4.85
CA PHE A 124 1.65 -16.81 -3.57
C PHE A 124 2.09 -18.29 -3.56
N ALA A 125 1.29 -19.20 -4.12
CA ALA A 125 1.66 -20.61 -4.22
C ALA A 125 2.93 -20.81 -5.07
N VAL A 126 3.11 -20.07 -6.17
CA VAL A 126 4.37 -20.07 -6.96
C VAL A 126 5.54 -19.64 -6.09
N GLY A 127 5.39 -18.58 -5.29
CA GLY A 127 6.42 -18.13 -4.35
C GLY A 127 6.74 -19.17 -3.28
N ALA A 128 5.73 -19.83 -2.73
CA ALA A 128 5.91 -20.92 -1.76
C ALA A 128 6.65 -22.12 -2.38
N ALA A 129 6.37 -22.44 -3.65
CA ALA A 129 7.06 -23.51 -4.36
C ALA A 129 8.54 -23.18 -4.62
N ILE A 130 8.86 -21.93 -4.91
CA ILE A 130 10.26 -21.46 -5.01
C ILE A 130 10.94 -21.56 -3.64
N ALA A 131 10.27 -21.15 -2.57
CA ALA A 131 10.81 -21.21 -1.21
C ALA A 131 11.13 -22.64 -0.79
N GLU A 132 10.24 -23.58 -1.07
CA GLU A 132 10.49 -25.00 -0.79
C GLU A 132 11.72 -25.50 -1.53
N LYS A 133 11.84 -25.26 -2.84
CA LYS A 133 13.01 -25.65 -3.66
C LYS A 133 14.31 -24.99 -3.19
N PHE A 134 14.24 -23.72 -2.82
CA PHE A 134 15.37 -22.97 -2.27
C PHE A 134 15.86 -23.55 -0.93
N LEU A 135 14.93 -23.92 -0.06
CA LEU A 135 15.23 -24.56 1.24
C LEU A 135 15.69 -26.02 1.06
N GLU A 136 15.09 -26.76 0.12
CA GLU A 136 15.52 -28.11 -0.24
C GLU A 136 17.00 -28.13 -0.68
N ALA A 137 17.42 -27.17 -1.52
CA ALA A 137 18.81 -27.03 -1.96
C ALA A 137 19.80 -26.76 -0.82
N ARG A 138 19.34 -26.24 0.33
CA ARG A 138 20.19 -25.91 1.50
C ARG A 138 20.11 -26.93 2.62
N LEU A 139 18.92 -27.42 2.90
CA LEU A 139 18.66 -28.33 4.02
C LEU A 139 18.59 -29.81 3.62
N GLY A 140 18.38 -30.06 2.33
CA GLY A 140 18.26 -31.41 1.78
C GLY A 140 16.82 -31.91 1.66
N HIS A 141 16.62 -32.81 0.70
CA HIS A 141 15.33 -33.41 0.38
C HIS A 141 14.69 -34.18 1.57
N GLU A 142 15.48 -34.69 2.49
CA GLU A 142 14.99 -35.49 3.63
C GLU A 142 14.06 -34.72 4.54
N VAL A 143 14.21 -33.37 4.62
CA VAL A 143 13.45 -32.49 5.51
C VAL A 143 12.57 -31.50 4.74
N MET A 144 12.86 -31.29 3.43
CA MET A 144 12.12 -30.39 2.55
C MET A 144 11.60 -31.16 1.33
N GLN A 145 10.43 -31.78 1.43
CA GLN A 145 9.85 -32.64 0.38
C GLN A 145 8.33 -32.54 0.32
N HIS A 146 7.79 -31.39 0.62
CA HIS A 146 6.34 -31.19 0.61
C HIS A 146 5.84 -30.56 -0.69
N LYS A 147 4.57 -30.73 -0.97
CA LYS A 147 3.90 -30.20 -2.13
C LYS A 147 3.21 -28.86 -1.80
N ILE A 148 3.10 -28.05 -2.83
CA ILE A 148 2.32 -26.82 -2.81
C ILE A 148 1.14 -27.01 -3.74
N TYR A 149 -0.07 -26.82 -3.21
CA TYR A 149 -1.31 -26.91 -3.94
C TYR A 149 -1.94 -25.52 -4.07
N ALA A 150 -2.51 -25.22 -5.23
CA ALA A 150 -3.28 -24.02 -5.46
C ALA A 150 -4.63 -24.35 -6.13
N TYR A 151 -5.66 -23.59 -5.80
CA TYR A 151 -6.96 -23.66 -6.44
C TYR A 151 -7.25 -22.31 -7.09
N ILE A 152 -7.53 -22.30 -8.41
CA ILE A 152 -7.85 -21.11 -9.18
C ILE A 152 -9.18 -21.28 -9.90
N SER A 153 -9.82 -20.17 -10.29
CA SER A 153 -11.09 -20.12 -11.02
C SER A 153 -10.93 -19.42 -12.37
N ASP A 154 -12.01 -19.39 -13.17
CA ASP A 154 -12.06 -18.67 -14.45
C ASP A 154 -11.58 -17.22 -14.31
N GLY A 155 -12.05 -16.48 -13.30
CA GLY A 155 -11.60 -15.13 -13.02
C GLY A 155 -10.12 -15.05 -12.64
N GLY A 156 -9.62 -16.04 -11.90
CA GLY A 156 -8.19 -16.10 -11.53
C GLY A 156 -7.29 -16.33 -12.74
N VAL A 157 -7.71 -17.13 -13.71
CA VAL A 157 -6.94 -17.37 -14.96
C VAL A 157 -6.91 -16.12 -15.85
N GLN A 158 -7.93 -15.29 -15.81
CA GLN A 158 -8.02 -14.06 -16.63
C GLN A 158 -7.09 -12.95 -16.15
N GLU A 159 -6.75 -12.92 -14.87
CA GLU A 159 -5.87 -11.88 -14.31
C GLU A 159 -4.49 -11.90 -14.96
N GLU A 160 -3.96 -10.73 -15.33
CA GLU A 160 -2.66 -10.61 -15.99
C GLU A 160 -1.51 -11.14 -15.12
N ILE A 161 -1.61 -11.00 -13.79
CA ILE A 161 -0.64 -11.55 -12.86
C ILE A 161 -0.49 -13.07 -12.99
N SER A 162 -1.57 -13.77 -13.35
CA SER A 162 -1.60 -15.23 -13.51
C SER A 162 -0.67 -15.70 -14.64
N GLN A 163 -0.55 -14.88 -15.69
CA GLN A 163 0.36 -15.14 -16.79
C GLN A 163 1.83 -15.00 -16.37
N GLY A 164 2.16 -13.98 -15.59
CA GLY A 164 3.47 -13.79 -14.98
C GLY A 164 3.84 -14.95 -14.06
N ALA A 165 2.92 -15.36 -13.19
CA ALA A 165 3.09 -16.48 -12.26
C ALA A 165 3.32 -17.80 -13.00
N ALA A 166 2.50 -18.11 -14.01
CA ALA A 166 2.61 -19.33 -14.79
C ALA A 166 3.93 -19.40 -15.58
N ARG A 167 4.36 -18.27 -16.20
CA ARG A 167 5.63 -18.16 -16.90
C ARG A 167 6.82 -18.42 -15.97
N ILE A 168 6.84 -17.82 -14.77
CA ILE A 168 7.91 -18.02 -13.79
C ILE A 168 7.96 -19.49 -13.35
N ALA A 169 6.82 -20.07 -12.99
CA ALA A 169 6.73 -21.46 -12.53
C ALA A 169 7.21 -22.45 -13.58
N GLY A 170 6.79 -22.29 -14.84
CA GLY A 170 7.22 -23.14 -15.95
C GLY A 170 8.70 -22.95 -16.30
N THR A 171 9.20 -21.71 -16.31
CA THR A 171 10.61 -21.40 -16.57
C THR A 171 11.53 -22.04 -15.51
N LEU A 172 11.14 -22.02 -14.24
CA LEU A 172 11.89 -22.59 -13.13
C LEU A 172 11.63 -24.09 -12.95
N GLN A 173 10.67 -24.66 -13.68
CA GLN A 173 10.32 -26.09 -13.63
C GLN A 173 9.93 -26.58 -12.22
N LEU A 174 8.98 -25.84 -11.58
CA LEU A 174 8.57 -26.09 -10.19
C LEU A 174 7.70 -27.36 -10.06
N ASP A 175 8.31 -28.53 -10.06
CA ASP A 175 7.62 -29.84 -10.00
C ASP A 175 6.98 -30.16 -8.63
N ASN A 176 7.19 -29.31 -7.65
CA ASN A 176 6.52 -29.34 -6.34
C ASN A 176 5.19 -28.59 -6.32
N LEU A 177 4.83 -27.87 -7.40
CA LEU A 177 3.59 -27.11 -7.54
C LEU A 177 2.52 -27.87 -8.32
N VAL A 178 1.35 -28.08 -7.72
CA VAL A 178 0.15 -28.65 -8.34
C VAL A 178 -0.97 -27.65 -8.23
N MET A 179 -1.51 -27.20 -9.37
CA MET A 179 -2.57 -26.21 -9.44
C MET A 179 -3.84 -26.83 -10.04
N PHE A 180 -4.98 -26.63 -9.39
CA PHE A 180 -6.29 -27.02 -9.92
C PHE A 180 -7.00 -25.78 -10.45
N TYR A 181 -7.35 -25.80 -11.72
CA TYR A 181 -8.19 -24.81 -12.36
C TYR A 181 -9.62 -25.30 -12.43
N ASP A 182 -10.52 -24.65 -11.70
CA ASP A 182 -11.96 -24.85 -11.69
C ASP A 182 -12.56 -24.16 -12.92
N ALA A 183 -12.62 -24.90 -14.03
CA ALA A 183 -13.16 -24.44 -15.30
C ALA A 183 -14.68 -24.72 -15.32
N ASN A 184 -15.49 -23.85 -14.73
CA ASN A 184 -16.93 -23.98 -14.65
C ASN A 184 -17.71 -23.11 -15.63
N ASP A 185 -17.01 -22.27 -16.42
CA ASP A 185 -17.51 -21.41 -17.48
C ASP A 185 -18.47 -20.30 -17.03
N ILE A 186 -18.67 -20.10 -15.72
CA ILE A 186 -19.63 -19.12 -15.18
C ILE A 186 -18.93 -18.09 -14.29
N GLN A 187 -19.15 -16.83 -14.62
CA GLN A 187 -18.68 -15.68 -13.84
C GLN A 187 -19.82 -14.96 -13.12
N LEU A 188 -19.52 -13.92 -12.36
CA LEU A 188 -20.52 -13.20 -11.57
C LEU A 188 -21.58 -12.52 -12.44
N SER A 189 -21.22 -12.01 -13.62
CA SER A 189 -22.09 -11.23 -14.48
C SER A 189 -22.32 -11.83 -15.88
N THR A 190 -21.56 -12.88 -16.26
CA THR A 190 -21.62 -13.43 -17.61
C THR A 190 -21.04 -14.85 -17.66
N GLU A 191 -21.19 -15.53 -18.80
CA GLU A 191 -20.44 -16.73 -19.12
C GLU A 191 -19.00 -16.40 -19.51
N CYS A 192 -18.06 -17.30 -19.23
CA CYS A 192 -16.63 -17.11 -19.47
C CYS A 192 -16.32 -16.86 -20.95
N ASN A 193 -17.03 -17.53 -21.88
CA ASN A 193 -16.82 -17.42 -23.33
C ASN A 193 -17.10 -16.01 -23.92
N VAL A 194 -17.77 -15.15 -23.17
CA VAL A 194 -18.03 -13.75 -23.57
C VAL A 194 -16.75 -12.92 -23.46
N VAL A 195 -15.87 -13.24 -22.51
CA VAL A 195 -14.65 -12.47 -22.20
C VAL A 195 -13.36 -13.21 -22.55
N MET A 196 -13.37 -14.54 -22.56
CA MET A 196 -12.18 -15.38 -22.81
C MET A 196 -12.51 -16.52 -23.78
N ARG A 197 -11.77 -16.60 -24.89
CA ARG A 197 -11.88 -17.67 -25.90
C ARG A 197 -10.56 -18.38 -26.17
N GLU A 198 -9.55 -18.11 -25.39
CA GLU A 198 -8.23 -18.71 -25.54
C GLU A 198 -8.22 -20.14 -25.03
N ASP A 199 -7.36 -20.97 -25.65
CA ASP A 199 -7.08 -22.33 -25.18
C ASP A 199 -6.10 -22.26 -23.99
N THR A 200 -6.65 -22.29 -22.78
CA THR A 200 -5.88 -22.23 -21.53
C THR A 200 -4.90 -23.40 -21.41
N ALA A 201 -5.29 -24.59 -21.85
CA ALA A 201 -4.42 -25.77 -21.82
C ALA A 201 -3.18 -25.58 -22.72
N ALA A 202 -3.40 -25.14 -23.96
CA ALA A 202 -2.29 -24.85 -24.89
C ALA A 202 -1.39 -23.74 -24.38
N LYS A 203 -1.95 -22.70 -23.75
CA LYS A 203 -1.23 -21.56 -23.16
C LYS A 203 -0.30 -22.01 -22.03
N TYR A 204 -0.79 -22.82 -21.10
CA TYR A 204 0.04 -23.34 -20.00
C TYR A 204 1.10 -24.33 -20.50
N ARG A 205 0.77 -25.22 -21.48
CA ARG A 205 1.76 -26.07 -22.15
C ARG A 205 2.88 -25.26 -22.80
N ALA A 206 2.54 -24.13 -23.45
CA ALA A 206 3.55 -23.24 -24.04
C ALA A 206 4.45 -22.58 -23.00
N TRP A 207 3.98 -22.38 -21.78
CA TRP A 207 4.80 -21.92 -20.64
C TRP A 207 5.60 -23.03 -19.95
N GLY A 208 5.53 -24.28 -20.43
CA GLY A 208 6.31 -25.39 -19.89
C GLY A 208 5.64 -26.14 -18.74
N TRP A 209 4.30 -26.08 -18.63
CA TRP A 209 3.53 -26.84 -17.65
C TRP A 209 3.11 -28.20 -18.19
N HIS A 210 3.07 -29.19 -17.29
CA HIS A 210 2.31 -30.42 -17.50
C HIS A 210 0.83 -30.14 -17.29
N VAL A 211 -0.03 -30.45 -18.28
CA VAL A 211 -1.45 -30.11 -18.23
C VAL A 211 -2.31 -31.36 -18.36
N ILE A 212 -3.18 -31.58 -17.39
CA ILE A 212 -4.12 -32.72 -17.31
C ILE A 212 -5.54 -32.12 -17.35
N GLU A 213 -6.40 -32.65 -18.22
CA GLU A 213 -7.80 -32.22 -18.34
C GLU A 213 -8.73 -33.33 -17.88
N ILE A 214 -9.67 -33.03 -16.96
CA ILE A 214 -10.56 -34.03 -16.34
C ILE A 214 -11.99 -33.50 -16.16
N ASP A 215 -12.93 -34.42 -15.94
CA ASP A 215 -14.18 -34.10 -15.25
C ASP A 215 -13.87 -33.79 -13.79
N GLY A 216 -13.97 -32.49 -13.42
CA GLY A 216 -13.64 -31.97 -12.10
C GLY A 216 -14.64 -32.38 -11.01
N ASN A 217 -15.73 -33.10 -11.37
CA ASN A 217 -16.69 -33.65 -10.44
C ASN A 217 -16.66 -35.19 -10.37
N ASP A 218 -15.71 -35.85 -11.05
CA ASP A 218 -15.48 -37.26 -10.90
C ASP A 218 -14.31 -37.54 -9.94
N ALA A 219 -14.62 -38.03 -8.75
CA ALA A 219 -13.63 -38.37 -7.73
C ALA A 219 -12.55 -39.36 -8.18
N GLN A 220 -12.87 -40.27 -9.14
CA GLN A 220 -11.87 -41.19 -9.68
C GLN A 220 -10.90 -40.47 -10.65
N ALA A 221 -11.43 -39.60 -11.51
CA ALA A 221 -10.60 -38.78 -12.40
C ALA A 221 -9.68 -37.83 -11.62
N ILE A 222 -10.20 -37.20 -10.55
CA ILE A 222 -9.44 -36.35 -9.64
C ILE A 222 -8.27 -37.13 -9.01
N ARG A 223 -8.51 -38.33 -8.50
CA ARG A 223 -7.46 -39.20 -7.95
C ARG A 223 -6.36 -39.50 -8.96
N GLN A 224 -6.73 -39.93 -10.17
CA GLN A 224 -5.78 -40.25 -11.23
C GLN A 224 -4.93 -39.03 -11.59
N ALA A 225 -5.55 -37.85 -11.70
CA ALA A 225 -4.85 -36.62 -11.99
C ALA A 225 -3.88 -36.19 -10.85
N LEU A 226 -4.27 -36.36 -9.60
CA LEU A 226 -3.40 -36.07 -8.46
C LEU A 226 -2.25 -37.08 -8.35
N ASP A 227 -2.50 -38.38 -8.57
CA ASP A 227 -1.44 -39.39 -8.62
C ASP A 227 -0.42 -39.07 -9.72
N GLU A 228 -0.88 -38.71 -10.93
CA GLU A 228 -0.07 -38.31 -12.05
C GLU A 228 0.73 -37.03 -11.75
N ALA A 229 0.08 -35.99 -11.22
CA ALA A 229 0.71 -34.73 -10.87
C ALA A 229 1.80 -34.86 -9.80
N ILE A 230 1.59 -35.70 -8.78
CA ILE A 230 2.57 -35.94 -7.73
C ILE A 230 3.77 -36.73 -8.24
N ALA A 231 3.55 -37.68 -9.15
CA ALA A 231 4.61 -38.49 -9.77
C ALA A 231 5.41 -37.73 -10.82
N HIS A 232 4.79 -36.71 -11.47
CA HIS A 232 5.44 -35.93 -12.54
C HIS A 232 6.63 -35.13 -11.99
N LYS A 233 7.72 -35.07 -12.81
CA LYS A 233 8.96 -34.35 -12.44
C LYS A 233 9.38 -33.38 -13.53
N GLY A 234 10.05 -32.30 -13.10
CA GLY A 234 10.66 -31.32 -14.00
C GLY A 234 9.68 -30.29 -14.58
N GLN A 235 8.40 -30.31 -14.19
CA GLN A 235 7.42 -29.29 -14.60
C GLN A 235 6.36 -29.09 -13.52
N PRO A 236 5.84 -27.87 -13.30
CA PRO A 236 4.63 -27.68 -12.53
C PRO A 236 3.43 -28.32 -13.24
N THR A 237 2.44 -28.76 -12.49
CA THR A 237 1.24 -29.41 -13.06
C THR A 237 0.02 -28.52 -12.90
N LEU A 238 -0.71 -28.32 -14.01
CA LEU A 238 -2.05 -27.76 -14.03
C LEU A 238 -3.07 -28.86 -14.29
N ILE A 239 -3.99 -29.07 -13.36
CA ILE A 239 -5.17 -29.92 -13.54
C ILE A 239 -6.35 -29.00 -13.91
N ILE A 240 -6.85 -29.09 -15.12
CA ILE A 240 -8.05 -28.39 -15.57
C ILE A 240 -9.24 -29.30 -15.29
N GLY A 241 -10.01 -28.93 -14.25
CA GLY A 241 -11.20 -29.65 -13.86
C GLY A 241 -12.44 -28.93 -14.41
N HIS A 242 -13.12 -29.56 -15.39
CA HIS A 242 -14.42 -29.09 -15.84
C HIS A 242 -15.45 -29.40 -14.75
N THR A 243 -15.88 -28.37 -14.01
CA THR A 243 -16.84 -28.52 -12.91
C THR A 243 -18.19 -27.92 -13.25
N VAL A 244 -19.17 -28.17 -12.39
CA VAL A 244 -20.55 -27.67 -12.57
C VAL A 244 -20.81 -26.57 -11.55
N MET A 245 -20.98 -25.33 -12.04
CA MET A 245 -21.42 -24.21 -11.19
C MET A 245 -22.74 -24.53 -10.52
N GLY A 246 -22.77 -24.47 -9.17
CA GLY A 246 -23.98 -24.79 -8.39
C GLY A 246 -24.36 -26.27 -8.44
N LYS A 247 -23.39 -27.20 -8.48
CA LYS A 247 -23.65 -28.64 -8.57
C LYS A 247 -24.62 -29.16 -7.53
N GLY A 248 -25.72 -29.76 -7.98
CA GLY A 248 -26.78 -30.29 -7.14
C GLY A 248 -27.81 -29.24 -6.69
N ALA A 249 -27.66 -27.97 -7.09
CA ALA A 249 -28.65 -26.95 -6.79
C ALA A 249 -29.93 -27.11 -7.56
N LEU A 250 -31.07 -26.91 -6.91
CA LEU A 250 -32.43 -26.93 -7.47
C LEU A 250 -33.11 -25.58 -7.29
N GLN A 251 -33.99 -25.24 -8.24
CA GLN A 251 -34.90 -24.11 -8.15
C GLN A 251 -36.09 -24.43 -7.23
N ALA A 252 -36.92 -23.41 -6.94
CA ALA A 252 -38.12 -23.57 -6.12
C ALA A 252 -39.13 -24.57 -6.69
N ASP A 253 -39.19 -24.70 -8.01
CA ASP A 253 -40.03 -25.66 -8.72
C ASP A 253 -39.43 -27.08 -8.83
N GLY A 254 -38.22 -27.29 -8.30
CA GLY A 254 -37.49 -28.55 -8.35
C GLY A 254 -36.69 -28.79 -9.64
N SER A 255 -36.68 -27.88 -10.61
CA SER A 255 -35.80 -27.94 -11.78
C SER A 255 -34.35 -27.62 -11.42
N SER A 256 -33.41 -28.07 -12.29
CA SER A 256 -31.96 -27.79 -12.04
C SER A 256 -31.68 -26.29 -12.03
N TYR A 257 -30.80 -25.88 -11.08
CA TYR A 257 -30.26 -24.56 -10.97
C TYR A 257 -28.74 -24.51 -11.29
N GLU A 258 -28.19 -25.63 -11.76
CA GLU A 258 -26.81 -25.77 -12.20
C GLU A 258 -26.52 -24.86 -13.41
N HIS A 259 -25.27 -24.52 -13.64
CA HIS A 259 -24.78 -23.66 -14.74
C HIS A 259 -25.43 -22.26 -14.78
N SER A 260 -25.99 -21.79 -13.68
CA SER A 260 -26.66 -20.49 -13.63
C SER A 260 -25.78 -19.41 -13.05
N ILE A 261 -25.68 -18.26 -13.73
CA ILE A 261 -25.05 -17.04 -13.21
C ILE A 261 -25.66 -16.65 -11.84
N LYS A 262 -26.96 -16.92 -11.65
CA LYS A 262 -27.68 -16.57 -10.40
C LYS A 262 -27.19 -17.37 -9.18
N THR A 263 -26.63 -18.57 -9.38
CA THR A 263 -26.06 -19.35 -8.27
C THR A 263 -24.65 -18.88 -7.90
N HIS A 264 -23.99 -18.05 -8.72
CA HIS A 264 -22.62 -17.63 -8.48
C HIS A 264 -22.50 -16.79 -7.20
N GLY A 265 -23.24 -15.70 -7.06
CA GLY A 265 -22.99 -14.66 -6.06
C GLY A 265 -24.16 -14.27 -5.15
N ALA A 266 -25.17 -15.15 -5.01
CA ALA A 266 -26.35 -14.89 -4.18
C ALA A 266 -26.81 -16.17 -3.45
N PRO A 267 -27.47 -16.03 -2.27
CA PRO A 267 -28.20 -17.13 -1.62
C PRO A 267 -29.23 -17.74 -2.57
N LEU A 268 -29.48 -19.05 -2.45
CA LEU A 268 -30.47 -19.73 -3.26
C LEU A 268 -31.89 -19.29 -2.88
N GLY A 269 -32.15 -19.06 -1.61
CA GLY A 269 -33.40 -18.56 -1.03
C GLY A 269 -34.51 -19.61 -0.91
N GLY A 270 -35.29 -19.52 0.19
CA GLY A 270 -36.53 -20.21 0.43
C GLY A 270 -36.61 -21.68 -0.01
N GLU A 271 -37.55 -21.99 -0.92
CA GLU A 271 -37.77 -23.36 -1.38
C GLU A 271 -36.59 -23.88 -2.24
N ALA A 272 -35.88 -23.03 -2.98
CA ALA A 272 -34.73 -23.46 -3.76
C ALA A 272 -33.61 -23.99 -2.83
N TYR A 273 -33.33 -23.30 -1.74
CA TYR A 273 -32.38 -23.78 -0.71
C TYR A 273 -32.87 -25.10 -0.09
N THR A 274 -34.15 -25.19 0.31
CA THR A 274 -34.75 -26.38 0.92
C THR A 274 -34.66 -27.58 -0.01
N ASN A 275 -35.01 -27.41 -1.29
CA ASN A 275 -34.94 -28.44 -2.30
C ASN A 275 -33.50 -28.90 -2.56
N THR A 276 -32.54 -27.94 -2.60
CA THR A 276 -31.12 -28.23 -2.79
C THR A 276 -30.56 -29.08 -1.64
N VAL A 277 -30.83 -28.71 -0.40
CA VAL A 277 -30.33 -29.46 0.77
C VAL A 277 -30.88 -30.88 0.76
N ARG A 278 -32.18 -31.05 0.45
CA ARG A 278 -32.82 -32.39 0.31
C ARG A 278 -32.22 -33.19 -0.84
N ASN A 279 -31.99 -32.58 -2.00
CA ASN A 279 -31.39 -33.21 -3.16
C ASN A 279 -30.00 -33.76 -2.85
N LEU A 280 -29.22 -33.03 -2.05
CA LEU A 280 -27.87 -33.45 -1.58
C LEU A 280 -27.93 -34.43 -0.39
N GLY A 281 -29.16 -34.83 0.03
CA GLY A 281 -29.40 -35.82 1.08
C GLY A 281 -29.21 -35.30 2.51
N GLY A 282 -29.33 -34.00 2.71
CA GLY A 282 -29.36 -33.34 4.01
C GLY A 282 -30.74 -33.07 4.56
N ASP A 283 -30.80 -32.63 5.83
CA ASP A 283 -32.02 -32.17 6.47
C ASP A 283 -32.00 -30.61 6.51
N PRO A 284 -32.92 -29.93 5.80
CA PRO A 284 -33.03 -28.48 5.83
C PRO A 284 -33.28 -27.87 7.22
N GLN A 285 -33.81 -28.69 8.18
CA GLN A 285 -34.00 -28.25 9.55
C GLN A 285 -32.72 -28.35 10.39
N GLN A 286 -31.75 -29.19 9.99
CA GLN A 286 -30.46 -29.40 10.65
C GLN A 286 -29.31 -29.41 9.63
N PRO A 287 -29.12 -28.32 8.84
CA PRO A 287 -28.19 -28.34 7.73
C PRO A 287 -26.74 -28.34 8.16
N PHE A 288 -26.44 -27.83 9.35
CA PHE A 288 -25.10 -27.87 9.92
C PHE A 288 -24.88 -29.19 10.64
N THR A 289 -24.70 -30.25 9.85
CA THR A 289 -24.48 -31.62 10.34
C THR A 289 -23.37 -32.27 9.52
N ILE A 290 -22.45 -32.94 10.19
CA ILE A 290 -21.47 -33.83 9.54
C ILE A 290 -22.08 -35.24 9.52
N PHE A 291 -22.16 -35.84 8.32
CA PHE A 291 -22.69 -37.18 8.17
C PHE A 291 -21.79 -38.23 8.82
N PRO A 292 -22.35 -39.29 9.47
CA PRO A 292 -21.52 -40.25 10.23
C PRO A 292 -20.41 -40.88 9.38
N GLU A 293 -20.72 -41.28 8.13
CA GLU A 293 -19.77 -41.87 7.21
C GLU A 293 -18.65 -40.88 6.77
N VAL A 294 -18.94 -39.57 6.79
CA VAL A 294 -17.97 -38.51 6.51
C VAL A 294 -17.07 -38.26 7.72
N ALA A 295 -17.66 -38.24 8.91
CA ALA A 295 -16.90 -38.17 10.16
C ALA A 295 -15.90 -39.34 10.27
N GLU A 296 -16.33 -40.55 9.92
CA GLU A 296 -15.47 -41.74 9.90
C GLU A 296 -14.34 -41.60 8.84
N LEU A 297 -14.64 -41.11 7.64
CA LEU A 297 -13.66 -40.83 6.58
C LEU A 297 -12.53 -39.95 7.11
N TYR A 298 -12.86 -38.77 7.68
CA TYR A 298 -11.88 -37.84 8.16
C TYR A 298 -11.16 -38.29 9.45
N ALA A 299 -11.84 -39.05 10.34
CA ALA A 299 -11.19 -39.69 11.47
C ALA A 299 -10.11 -40.69 11.02
N LYS A 300 -10.42 -41.53 10.02
CA LYS A 300 -9.45 -42.44 9.40
C LYS A 300 -8.29 -41.69 8.75
N ARG A 301 -8.57 -40.58 8.03
CA ARG A 301 -7.52 -39.73 7.45
C ARG A 301 -6.61 -39.20 8.53
N ARG A 302 -7.15 -38.71 9.63
CA ARG A 302 -6.37 -38.20 10.77
C ARG A 302 -5.40 -39.27 11.31
N GLN A 303 -5.85 -40.49 11.52
CA GLN A 303 -4.97 -41.59 11.96
C GLN A 303 -3.83 -41.89 10.96
N GLN A 304 -4.13 -41.84 9.65
CA GLN A 304 -3.12 -41.98 8.62
C GLN A 304 -2.08 -40.85 8.65
N LEU A 305 -2.55 -39.60 8.82
CA LEU A 305 -1.68 -38.44 8.93
C LEU A 305 -0.77 -38.52 10.16
N GLU A 306 -1.30 -38.94 11.31
CA GLU A 306 -0.48 -39.13 12.53
C GLU A 306 0.66 -40.11 12.30
N GLN A 307 0.44 -41.19 11.51
CA GLN A 307 1.49 -42.15 11.14
C GLN A 307 2.52 -41.56 10.15
N ILE A 308 2.05 -40.85 9.11
CA ILE A 308 2.93 -40.21 8.11
C ILE A 308 3.80 -39.15 8.78
N VAL A 309 3.21 -38.32 9.61
CA VAL A 309 3.91 -37.26 10.34
C VAL A 309 4.93 -37.85 11.32
N ALA A 310 4.57 -38.89 12.07
CA ALA A 310 5.50 -39.57 12.97
C ALA A 310 6.75 -40.10 12.23
N GLN A 311 6.57 -40.69 11.03
CA GLN A 311 7.67 -41.16 10.20
C GLN A 311 8.53 -39.97 9.70
N ARG A 312 7.92 -38.90 9.20
CA ARG A 312 8.64 -37.71 8.73
C ARG A 312 9.40 -37.01 9.86
N ARG A 313 8.79 -36.86 11.04
CA ARG A 313 9.46 -36.31 12.23
C ARG A 313 10.61 -37.18 12.73
N GLN A 314 10.50 -38.49 12.62
CA GLN A 314 11.60 -39.41 12.94
C GLN A 314 12.77 -39.23 11.96
N ALA A 315 12.50 -39.10 10.66
CA ALA A 315 13.53 -38.81 9.65
C ALA A 315 14.20 -37.46 9.90
N GLU A 316 13.40 -36.45 10.18
CA GLU A 316 13.86 -35.09 10.55
C GLU A 316 14.77 -35.12 11.79
N ALA A 317 14.40 -35.86 12.85
CA ALA A 317 15.23 -36.01 14.04
C ALA A 317 16.57 -36.73 13.77
N GLN A 318 16.56 -37.75 12.91
CA GLN A 318 17.78 -38.41 12.44
C GLN A 318 18.69 -37.47 11.64
N TRP A 319 18.10 -36.72 10.72
CA TRP A 319 18.80 -35.70 9.96
C TRP A 319 19.38 -34.61 10.87
N ALA A 320 18.64 -34.14 11.85
CA ALA A 320 19.08 -33.12 12.80
C ALA A 320 20.26 -33.60 13.65
N ALA A 321 20.24 -34.87 14.07
CA ALA A 321 21.35 -35.49 14.80
C ALA A 321 22.63 -35.62 13.93
N ALA A 322 22.47 -35.87 12.63
CA ALA A 322 23.57 -35.93 11.67
C ALA A 322 24.07 -34.53 11.23
N ASN A 323 23.22 -33.51 11.28
CA ASN A 323 23.48 -32.13 10.78
C ASN A 323 23.14 -31.05 11.83
N PRO A 324 23.78 -31.05 13.03
CA PRO A 324 23.33 -30.19 14.14
C PRO A 324 23.36 -28.69 13.82
N THR A 325 24.33 -28.21 13.03
CA THR A 325 24.40 -26.80 12.62
C THR A 325 23.26 -26.41 11.68
N LEU A 326 22.96 -27.27 10.68
CA LEU A 326 21.83 -27.01 9.76
C LEU A 326 20.49 -27.12 10.47
N ALA A 327 20.36 -28.03 11.43
CA ALA A 327 19.17 -28.16 12.26
C ALA A 327 18.89 -26.89 13.07
N GLN A 328 19.92 -26.33 13.71
CA GLN A 328 19.80 -25.04 14.40
C GLN A 328 19.43 -23.92 13.42
N GLN A 329 20.06 -23.85 12.25
CA GLN A 329 19.72 -22.86 11.22
C GLN A 329 18.26 -23.01 10.77
N LYS A 330 17.78 -24.25 10.54
CA LYS A 330 16.37 -24.49 10.18
C LYS A 330 15.42 -23.94 11.24
N GLU A 331 15.67 -24.22 12.52
CA GLU A 331 14.85 -23.69 13.61
C GLU A 331 14.86 -22.14 13.60
N GLU A 332 16.04 -21.54 13.47
CA GLU A 332 16.17 -20.07 13.40
C GLU A 332 15.44 -19.46 12.18
N TRP A 333 15.49 -20.10 11.03
CA TRP A 333 14.86 -19.60 9.80
C TRP A 333 13.33 -19.67 9.84
N PHE A 334 12.78 -20.70 10.50
CA PHE A 334 11.32 -20.86 10.63
C PHE A 334 10.73 -20.13 11.84
N ASP A 335 11.56 -19.54 12.69
CA ASP A 335 11.10 -18.63 13.76
C ASP A 335 10.77 -17.27 13.17
N THR A 336 9.49 -17.02 12.93
CA THR A 336 8.99 -15.80 12.26
C THR A 336 9.10 -14.55 13.14
N GLU A 337 9.33 -14.68 14.44
CA GLU A 337 9.49 -13.55 15.36
C GLU A 337 10.96 -13.12 15.48
N ARG A 338 11.87 -13.94 15.01
CA ARG A 338 13.31 -13.73 15.14
C ARG A 338 13.90 -12.97 13.95
N ALA A 339 14.48 -11.80 14.21
CA ALA A 339 15.29 -11.10 13.23
C ALA A 339 16.66 -11.79 13.06
N PRO A 340 17.23 -11.82 11.85
CA PRO A 340 18.55 -12.38 11.61
C PRO A 340 19.64 -11.57 12.31
N LYS A 341 20.68 -12.22 12.79
CA LYS A 341 21.85 -11.56 13.38
C LYS A 341 22.78 -11.09 12.27
N ILE A 342 22.98 -9.80 12.16
CA ILE A 342 23.76 -9.16 11.09
C ILE A 342 24.85 -8.27 11.73
N ASP A 343 26.08 -8.43 11.29
CA ASP A 343 27.17 -7.50 11.61
C ASP A 343 27.15 -6.32 10.63
N TRP A 344 26.47 -5.27 11.02
CA TRP A 344 26.36 -4.04 10.22
C TRP A 344 27.68 -3.26 10.11
N THR A 345 28.66 -3.54 10.96
CA THR A 345 29.99 -2.89 10.90
C THR A 345 30.82 -3.38 9.69
N ALA A 346 30.42 -4.52 9.10
CA ALA A 346 31.00 -5.04 7.87
C ALA A 346 30.54 -4.27 6.61
N VAL A 347 29.49 -3.45 6.72
CA VAL A 347 29.01 -2.62 5.60
C VAL A 347 29.91 -1.40 5.46
N VAL A 348 30.67 -1.33 4.38
CA VAL A 348 31.55 -0.20 4.08
C VAL A 348 30.85 0.71 3.08
N GLN A 349 30.43 1.89 3.53
CA GLN A 349 29.78 2.86 2.70
C GLN A 349 30.77 3.79 1.99
N LYS A 350 30.44 4.18 0.76
CA LYS A 350 31.15 5.23 0.03
C LYS A 350 30.48 6.56 0.31
N THR A 351 31.18 7.46 0.97
CA THR A 351 30.71 8.82 1.26
C THR A 351 30.34 9.56 -0.03
N GLY A 352 29.22 10.26 0.00
CA GLY A 352 28.76 11.05 -1.14
C GLY A 352 28.22 10.23 -2.31
N SER A 353 27.73 9.01 -2.06
CA SER A 353 27.12 8.17 -3.09
C SER A 353 25.59 8.22 -3.03
N ALA A 354 24.95 7.83 -4.15
CA ALA A 354 23.51 7.63 -4.21
C ALA A 354 23.05 6.58 -3.18
N THR A 355 21.89 6.78 -2.56
CA THR A 355 21.38 5.82 -1.55
C THR A 355 21.04 4.46 -2.15
N ARG A 356 20.72 4.36 -3.46
CA ARG A 356 20.64 3.05 -4.14
C ARG A 356 21.97 2.30 -4.17
N ASN A 357 23.11 3.00 -4.32
CA ASN A 357 24.43 2.38 -4.26
C ASN A 357 24.80 1.98 -2.83
N ALA A 358 24.41 2.78 -1.85
CA ALA A 358 24.53 2.44 -0.43
C ALA A 358 23.71 1.19 -0.08
N SER A 359 22.50 1.09 -0.60
CA SER A 359 21.67 -0.13 -0.50
C SER A 359 22.34 -1.34 -1.13
N ALA A 360 23.02 -1.20 -2.29
CA ALA A 360 23.77 -2.29 -2.89
C ALA A 360 24.92 -2.81 -1.98
N ALA A 361 25.58 -1.92 -1.25
CA ALA A 361 26.59 -2.31 -0.26
C ALA A 361 25.98 -3.11 0.91
N CYS A 362 24.81 -2.69 1.41
CA CYS A 362 24.06 -3.44 2.41
C CYS A 362 23.64 -4.81 1.86
N LEU A 363 23.07 -4.86 0.66
CA LEU A 363 22.61 -6.09 0.01
C LEU A 363 23.76 -7.09 -0.22
N ALA A 364 24.97 -6.60 -0.55
CA ALA A 364 26.14 -7.45 -0.69
C ALA A 364 26.54 -8.15 0.64
N GLN A 365 26.40 -7.45 1.76
CA GLN A 365 26.65 -8.03 3.09
C GLN A 365 25.51 -8.95 3.53
N LEU A 366 24.26 -8.60 3.23
CA LEU A 366 23.09 -9.44 3.53
C LEU A 366 23.16 -10.77 2.80
N ALA A 367 23.58 -10.79 1.54
CA ALA A 367 23.76 -12.02 0.76
C ALA A 367 24.80 -12.98 1.39
N GLN A 368 25.79 -12.46 2.08
CA GLN A 368 26.82 -13.26 2.76
C GLN A 368 26.41 -13.70 4.16
N GLN A 369 25.67 -12.86 4.90
CA GLN A 369 25.38 -13.08 6.32
C GLN A 369 24.00 -13.70 6.57
N VAL A 370 23.07 -13.62 5.60
CA VAL A 370 21.68 -14.09 5.74
C VAL A 370 21.39 -15.16 4.68
N PRO A 371 21.81 -16.42 4.91
CA PRO A 371 21.78 -17.46 3.88
C PRO A 371 20.37 -17.90 3.44
N ASN A 372 19.34 -17.53 4.20
CA ASN A 372 17.93 -17.74 3.85
C ASN A 372 17.25 -16.48 3.24
N MET A 373 18.01 -15.47 2.85
CA MET A 373 17.47 -14.31 2.13
C MET A 373 17.44 -14.61 0.63
N VAL A 374 16.36 -14.17 -0.02
CA VAL A 374 16.19 -14.18 -1.49
C VAL A 374 15.93 -12.76 -1.95
N CYS A 375 16.64 -12.29 -2.97
CA CYS A 375 16.41 -11.02 -3.61
C CYS A 375 15.82 -11.21 -5.00
N ALA A 376 14.94 -10.31 -5.43
CA ALA A 376 14.31 -10.32 -6.75
C ALA A 376 14.39 -8.94 -7.42
N SER A 377 14.36 -8.92 -8.76
CA SER A 377 14.25 -7.70 -9.54
C SER A 377 13.36 -7.89 -10.76
N ALA A 378 12.65 -6.81 -11.13
CA ALA A 378 11.78 -6.76 -12.32
C ALA A 378 12.57 -6.30 -13.56
N ASP A 379 13.63 -7.04 -13.91
CA ASP A 379 14.55 -6.76 -15.03
C ASP A 379 15.36 -5.44 -14.90
N LEU A 380 15.55 -4.95 -13.67
CA LEU A 380 16.20 -3.67 -13.38
C LEU A 380 17.43 -3.80 -12.46
N SER A 381 17.90 -5.01 -12.15
CA SER A 381 18.88 -5.25 -11.09
C SER A 381 20.17 -4.41 -11.20
N ASN A 382 20.64 -4.12 -12.40
CA ASN A 382 21.80 -3.27 -12.66
C ASN A 382 21.52 -1.77 -12.37
N SER A 383 20.25 -1.34 -12.40
CA SER A 383 19.83 0.04 -12.19
C SER A 383 19.22 0.26 -10.81
N ASP A 384 18.33 -0.61 -10.34
CA ASP A 384 17.78 -0.58 -8.99
C ASP A 384 18.80 -1.03 -7.92
N LYS A 385 19.98 -1.52 -8.38
CA LYS A 385 21.13 -1.90 -7.56
C LYS A 385 20.92 -3.14 -6.68
N THR A 386 19.88 -3.93 -6.95
CA THR A 386 19.77 -5.29 -6.38
C THR A 386 20.89 -6.22 -6.88
N ASP A 387 21.61 -5.83 -7.94
CA ASP A 387 22.83 -6.50 -8.40
C ASP A 387 23.94 -6.55 -7.34
N GLY A 388 23.87 -5.70 -6.30
CA GLY A 388 24.74 -5.80 -5.12
C GLY A 388 24.60 -7.16 -4.42
N PHE A 389 23.36 -7.66 -4.31
CA PHE A 389 23.06 -9.01 -3.82
C PHE A 389 23.45 -10.09 -4.86
N LEU A 390 23.04 -9.91 -6.11
CA LEU A 390 23.29 -10.88 -7.18
C LEU A 390 24.78 -11.18 -7.40
N LYS A 391 25.65 -10.20 -7.23
CA LYS A 391 27.13 -10.38 -7.35
C LYS A 391 27.73 -11.33 -6.31
N GLN A 392 27.02 -11.62 -5.22
CA GLN A 392 27.44 -12.53 -4.15
C GLN A 392 26.81 -13.92 -4.29
N THR A 393 25.89 -14.11 -5.22
CA THR A 393 25.16 -15.36 -5.44
C THR A 393 24.89 -15.56 -6.94
N THR A 394 24.04 -16.54 -7.29
CA THR A 394 23.54 -16.75 -8.65
C THR A 394 22.03 -16.58 -8.70
N HIS A 395 21.47 -16.36 -9.89
CA HIS A 395 20.03 -16.38 -10.09
C HIS A 395 19.50 -17.82 -10.20
N PHE A 396 18.24 -18.01 -9.85
CA PHE A 396 17.53 -19.28 -10.04
C PHE A 396 17.44 -19.61 -11.53
N THR A 397 17.62 -20.89 -11.85
CA THR A 397 17.40 -21.45 -13.18
C THR A 397 16.55 -22.71 -13.08
N ALA A 398 16.20 -23.30 -14.22
CA ALA A 398 15.43 -24.55 -14.26
C ALA A 398 16.09 -25.62 -13.40
N ASN A 399 15.38 -26.08 -12.37
CA ASN A 399 15.86 -27.13 -11.41
C ASN A 399 17.14 -26.78 -10.62
N ASP A 400 17.60 -25.51 -10.64
CA ASP A 400 18.74 -25.08 -9.82
C ASP A 400 18.35 -23.90 -8.92
N PHE A 401 18.26 -24.17 -7.63
CA PHE A 401 17.92 -23.24 -6.56
C PHE A 401 19.08 -23.06 -5.56
N SER A 402 20.29 -23.40 -5.96
CA SER A 402 21.52 -23.20 -5.16
C SER A 402 21.85 -21.70 -4.98
N GLY A 403 21.45 -20.85 -5.94
CA GLY A 403 21.52 -19.41 -5.84
C GLY A 403 20.46 -18.82 -4.89
N ALA A 404 20.35 -17.49 -4.88
CA ALA A 404 19.40 -16.76 -4.02
C ALA A 404 18.78 -15.52 -4.72
N PHE A 405 18.75 -15.50 -6.05
CA PHE A 405 18.23 -14.36 -6.80
C PHE A 405 17.16 -14.76 -7.81
N LEU A 406 16.02 -14.07 -7.79
CA LEU A 406 14.94 -14.26 -8.76
C LEU A 406 14.97 -13.16 -9.82
N GLN A 407 15.23 -13.54 -11.07
CA GLN A 407 14.95 -12.68 -12.23
C GLN A 407 13.47 -12.83 -12.61
N ALA A 408 12.63 -11.88 -12.14
CA ALA A 408 11.19 -11.98 -12.33
C ALA A 408 10.74 -11.59 -13.75
N GLY A 409 11.58 -10.82 -14.49
CA GLY A 409 11.20 -10.14 -15.71
C GLY A 409 10.35 -8.89 -15.40
N VAL A 410 9.91 -8.16 -16.44
CA VAL A 410 9.09 -6.95 -16.28
C VAL A 410 7.68 -7.33 -15.81
N SER A 411 7.49 -7.42 -14.49
CA SER A 411 6.30 -8.01 -13.88
C SER A 411 6.28 -7.70 -12.35
N GLU A 412 6.14 -6.44 -11.99
CA GLU A 412 6.31 -5.95 -10.60
C GLU A 412 5.29 -6.56 -9.64
N LEU A 413 4.00 -6.62 -10.05
CA LEU A 413 2.95 -7.20 -9.21
C LEU A 413 3.20 -8.69 -8.97
N THR A 414 3.55 -9.44 -10.03
CA THR A 414 3.89 -10.86 -9.93
C THR A 414 5.10 -11.07 -9.03
N MET A 415 6.16 -10.30 -9.21
CA MET A 415 7.37 -10.37 -8.38
C MET A 415 7.06 -10.16 -6.90
N ALA A 416 6.30 -9.12 -6.58
CA ALA A 416 5.92 -8.84 -5.20
C ALA A 416 5.08 -9.96 -4.59
N CYS A 417 4.09 -10.48 -5.33
CA CYS A 417 3.26 -11.60 -4.86
C CYS A 417 4.04 -12.91 -4.72
N VAL A 418 4.99 -13.21 -5.62
CA VAL A 418 5.89 -14.35 -5.47
C VAL A 418 6.74 -14.20 -4.21
N CYS A 419 7.30 -13.01 -3.95
CA CYS A 419 8.04 -12.74 -2.72
C CYS A 419 7.16 -12.89 -1.46
N ILE A 420 5.91 -12.42 -1.49
CA ILE A 420 4.95 -12.68 -0.41
C ILE A 420 4.77 -14.18 -0.18
N GLY A 421 4.59 -14.95 -1.26
CA GLY A 421 4.45 -16.40 -1.19
C GLY A 421 5.66 -17.12 -0.58
N MET A 422 6.90 -16.65 -0.88
CA MET A 422 8.12 -17.16 -0.23
C MET A 422 8.08 -16.90 1.29
N SER A 423 7.64 -15.72 1.72
CA SER A 423 7.54 -15.42 3.14
C SER A 423 6.42 -16.20 3.84
N LEU A 424 5.28 -16.39 3.17
CA LEU A 424 4.16 -17.21 3.69
C LEU A 424 4.54 -18.67 3.89
N HIS A 425 5.41 -19.20 3.03
CA HIS A 425 5.98 -20.55 3.21
C HIS A 425 6.71 -20.68 4.54
N GLY A 426 7.41 -19.65 4.97
CA GLY A 426 8.31 -19.61 6.10
C GLY A 426 9.73 -20.06 5.72
N GLY A 427 10.69 -19.70 6.56
CA GLY A 427 12.09 -20.04 6.37
C GLY A 427 12.87 -19.14 5.40
N VAL A 428 12.21 -18.23 4.68
CA VAL A 428 12.81 -17.36 3.67
C VAL A 428 12.50 -15.89 3.97
N ILE A 429 13.51 -15.02 3.84
CA ILE A 429 13.39 -13.57 3.94
C ILE A 429 13.46 -12.96 2.52
N PRO A 430 12.34 -12.57 1.91
CA PRO A 430 12.34 -12.01 0.56
C PRO A 430 12.56 -10.51 0.55
N ALA A 431 13.28 -10.05 -0.50
CA ALA A 431 13.37 -8.65 -0.89
C ALA A 431 13.13 -8.52 -2.41
N CYS A 432 12.54 -7.42 -2.86
CA CYS A 432 12.35 -7.20 -4.29
C CYS A 432 12.53 -5.73 -4.67
N GLY A 433 13.14 -5.48 -5.83
CA GLY A 433 13.51 -4.17 -6.32
C GLY A 433 12.86 -3.79 -7.64
N THR A 434 12.55 -2.49 -7.76
CA THR A 434 12.13 -1.80 -8.99
C THR A 434 12.33 -0.29 -8.84
N PHE A 435 11.96 0.52 -9.86
CA PHE A 435 11.91 1.97 -9.72
C PHE A 435 10.67 2.39 -8.94
N PHE A 436 10.79 3.50 -8.21
CA PHE A 436 9.74 3.92 -7.28
C PHE A 436 8.42 4.28 -7.99
N VAL A 437 8.45 4.86 -9.18
CA VAL A 437 7.25 5.14 -9.96
C VAL A 437 6.45 3.85 -10.24
N PHE A 438 7.13 2.71 -10.43
CA PHE A 438 6.49 1.41 -10.68
C PHE A 438 6.00 0.72 -9.40
N SER A 439 6.16 1.34 -8.23
CA SER A 439 5.46 0.92 -7.01
C SER A 439 3.93 0.95 -7.19
N ASP A 440 3.44 1.73 -8.17
CA ASP A 440 2.01 1.77 -8.54
C ASP A 440 1.49 0.39 -8.96
N TYR A 441 2.30 -0.40 -9.67
CA TYR A 441 1.96 -1.79 -10.00
C TYR A 441 2.00 -2.71 -8.76
N MET A 442 2.77 -2.38 -7.72
CA MET A 442 2.97 -3.24 -6.54
C MET A 442 1.97 -2.96 -5.40
N LYS A 443 1.25 -1.86 -5.41
CA LYS A 443 0.34 -1.46 -4.30
C LYS A 443 -0.66 -2.53 -3.88
N PRO A 444 -1.32 -3.27 -4.79
CA PRO A 444 -2.20 -4.37 -4.39
C PRO A 444 -1.49 -5.44 -3.56
N ALA A 445 -0.26 -5.80 -3.95
CA ALA A 445 0.56 -6.77 -3.22
C ALA A 445 1.00 -6.22 -1.85
N VAL A 446 1.42 -4.96 -1.78
CA VAL A 446 1.80 -4.31 -0.51
C VAL A 446 0.63 -4.32 0.48
N ARG A 447 -0.59 -4.04 0.00
CA ARG A 447 -1.80 -4.13 0.82
C ARG A 447 -2.03 -5.55 1.36
N MET A 448 -1.85 -6.57 0.53
CA MET A 448 -2.01 -7.97 0.95
C MET A 448 -0.91 -8.39 1.94
N ALA A 449 0.34 -7.96 1.72
CA ALA A 449 1.42 -8.19 2.67
C ALA A 449 1.12 -7.57 4.05
N ALA A 450 0.56 -6.36 4.08
CA ALA A 450 0.15 -5.67 5.30
C ALA A 450 -0.96 -6.42 6.04
N LEU A 451 -2.00 -6.89 5.33
CA LEU A 451 -3.12 -7.67 5.89
C LEU A 451 -2.64 -9.01 6.47
N MET A 452 -1.75 -9.70 5.77
CA MET A 452 -1.21 -11.00 6.19
C MET A 452 -0.03 -10.90 7.14
N GLN A 453 0.43 -9.71 7.49
CA GLN A 453 1.59 -9.47 8.36
C GLN A 453 2.87 -10.14 7.80
N VAL A 454 3.16 -9.86 6.52
CA VAL A 454 4.31 -10.42 5.81
C VAL A 454 5.47 -9.41 5.79
N PRO A 455 6.67 -9.76 6.31
CA PRO A 455 7.80 -8.83 6.42
C PRO A 455 8.58 -8.67 5.10
N LEU A 456 7.91 -8.40 4.00
CA LEU A 456 8.50 -8.16 2.69
C LEU A 456 9.38 -6.90 2.68
N LYS A 457 10.58 -6.97 2.09
CA LYS A 457 11.48 -5.82 1.88
C LYS A 457 11.33 -5.30 0.45
N LEU A 458 10.84 -4.06 0.32
CA LEU A 458 10.59 -3.38 -0.95
C LEU A 458 11.71 -2.36 -1.20
N ILE A 459 12.43 -2.52 -2.30
CA ILE A 459 13.56 -1.67 -2.68
C ILE A 459 13.12 -0.83 -3.86
N TRP A 460 12.77 0.44 -3.61
CA TRP A 460 12.27 1.35 -4.61
C TRP A 460 13.26 2.47 -4.88
N THR A 461 13.92 2.41 -6.02
CA THR A 461 14.95 3.38 -6.42
C THR A 461 14.39 4.44 -7.37
N HIS A 462 15.19 5.48 -7.68
CA HIS A 462 14.74 6.58 -8.52
C HIS A 462 13.62 7.36 -7.85
N ASP A 463 13.94 7.92 -6.68
CA ASP A 463 13.02 8.41 -5.65
C ASP A 463 12.21 9.66 -6.03
N ALA A 464 12.62 10.44 -7.07
CA ALA A 464 12.01 11.72 -7.41
C ALA A 464 12.37 12.18 -8.84
N PHE A 465 12.00 13.41 -9.21
CA PHE A 465 12.25 14.01 -10.54
C PHE A 465 13.73 14.00 -10.96
N ARG A 466 14.67 13.81 -10.02
CA ARG A 466 16.10 13.67 -10.32
C ARG A 466 16.48 12.34 -11.02
N VAL A 467 15.47 11.56 -11.41
CA VAL A 467 15.60 10.52 -12.46
C VAL A 467 16.13 11.16 -13.73
N GLY A 468 15.67 12.34 -14.06
CA GLY A 468 16.26 13.21 -15.04
C GLY A 468 15.81 12.94 -16.48
N GLU A 469 16.70 12.40 -17.29
CA GLU A 469 16.52 12.29 -18.75
C GLU A 469 15.36 11.37 -19.15
N ASP A 470 14.99 10.39 -18.34
CA ASP A 470 13.87 9.48 -18.58
C ASP A 470 12.51 10.20 -18.52
N GLY A 471 12.43 11.30 -17.77
CA GLY A 471 11.29 12.21 -17.75
C GLY A 471 10.06 11.72 -16.99
N PRO A 472 8.90 12.38 -17.21
CA PRO A 472 7.71 12.25 -16.36
C PRO A 472 7.18 10.83 -16.16
N THR A 473 7.40 9.92 -17.10
CA THR A 473 6.94 8.53 -17.02
C THR A 473 7.73 7.72 -15.98
N HIS A 474 8.89 8.21 -15.55
CA HIS A 474 9.80 7.56 -14.62
C HIS A 474 10.03 8.37 -13.35
N GLU A 475 9.48 9.58 -13.28
CA GLU A 475 9.65 10.53 -12.18
C GLU A 475 8.48 10.44 -11.20
N PRO A 476 8.64 9.82 -10.01
CA PRO A 476 7.59 9.78 -9.00
C PRO A 476 7.33 11.17 -8.41
N VAL A 477 6.07 11.53 -8.25
CA VAL A 477 5.61 12.77 -7.62
C VAL A 477 4.61 12.47 -6.50
N GLU A 478 3.57 11.69 -6.80
CA GLU A 478 2.52 11.35 -5.87
C GLU A 478 2.77 10.05 -5.10
N GLN A 479 3.70 9.20 -5.54
CA GLN A 479 3.92 7.86 -4.99
C GLN A 479 4.31 7.90 -3.51
N GLU A 480 5.14 8.88 -3.08
CA GLU A 480 5.52 8.98 -1.67
C GLU A 480 4.32 9.34 -0.80
N ALA A 481 3.49 10.30 -1.21
CA ALA A 481 2.26 10.65 -0.48
C ALA A 481 1.32 9.42 -0.34
N GLN A 482 1.17 8.62 -1.40
CA GLN A 482 0.33 7.43 -1.39
C GLN A 482 0.84 6.36 -0.43
N ILE A 483 2.14 6.07 -0.39
CA ILE A 483 2.67 5.05 0.52
C ILE A 483 2.68 5.53 1.98
N ARG A 484 2.90 6.84 2.21
CA ARG A 484 2.76 7.45 3.55
C ARG A 484 1.33 7.36 4.09
N LEU A 485 0.29 7.42 3.23
CA LEU A 485 -1.09 7.14 3.65
C LEU A 485 -1.25 5.69 4.14
N MET A 486 -0.65 4.72 3.47
CA MET A 486 -0.66 3.32 3.93
C MET A 486 0.09 3.15 5.26
N GLU A 487 1.16 3.90 5.49
CA GLU A 487 1.91 3.89 6.75
C GLU A 487 1.07 4.35 7.95
N GLN A 488 0.02 5.16 7.72
CA GLN A 488 -0.89 5.62 8.77
C GLN A 488 -1.93 4.56 9.18
N LEU A 489 -2.16 3.53 8.35
CA LEU A 489 -3.07 2.44 8.68
C LEU A 489 -2.46 1.50 9.73
N ARG A 490 -3.34 0.91 10.55
CA ARG A 490 -3.00 -0.22 11.43
C ARG A 490 -3.54 -1.51 10.81
N ASN A 491 -2.76 -2.58 10.91
CA ASN A 491 -3.27 -3.91 10.61
C ASN A 491 -4.10 -4.46 11.79
N HIS A 492 -4.69 -5.64 11.64
CA HIS A 492 -5.54 -6.23 12.68
C HIS A 492 -4.78 -6.56 13.98
N ALA A 493 -3.46 -6.68 13.95
CA ALA A 493 -2.63 -6.83 15.15
C ALA A 493 -2.28 -5.49 15.81
N GLY A 494 -2.80 -4.36 15.30
CA GLY A 494 -2.50 -3.02 15.80
C GLY A 494 -1.11 -2.49 15.42
N LEU A 495 -0.37 -3.22 14.58
CA LEU A 495 0.93 -2.81 14.04
C LEU A 495 0.74 -1.89 12.82
N ASP A 496 1.80 -1.20 12.40
CA ASP A 496 1.74 -0.44 11.15
C ASP A 496 1.51 -1.37 9.98
N SER A 497 0.69 -0.93 9.02
CA SER A 497 0.48 -1.66 7.77
C SER A 497 1.77 -1.81 6.96
N VAL A 498 2.59 -0.77 6.93
CA VAL A 498 3.88 -0.73 6.23
C VAL A 498 4.81 0.23 6.97
N ARG A 499 6.11 -0.06 6.99
CA ARG A 499 7.15 0.89 7.37
C ARG A 499 7.78 1.48 6.13
N VAL A 500 7.99 2.80 6.12
CA VAL A 500 8.54 3.51 4.96
C VAL A 500 9.78 4.27 5.40
N PHE A 501 10.89 4.04 4.69
CA PHE A 501 12.15 4.74 4.89
C PHE A 501 12.58 5.45 3.61
N ARG A 502 12.99 6.71 3.73
CA ARG A 502 13.62 7.47 2.64
C ARG A 502 14.89 8.14 3.18
N PRO A 503 16.03 7.42 3.14
CA PRO A 503 17.26 7.87 3.76
C PRO A 503 17.92 9.04 3.02
N ALA A 504 18.57 9.94 3.78
CA ALA A 504 19.19 11.16 3.30
C ALA A 504 20.62 10.97 2.79
N ASP A 505 21.32 9.91 3.22
CA ASP A 505 22.68 9.59 2.76
C ASP A 505 23.02 8.10 2.88
N ALA A 506 24.28 7.75 2.63
CA ALA A 506 24.72 6.36 2.63
C ALA A 506 24.69 5.71 4.04
N GLU A 507 25.06 6.45 5.07
CA GLU A 507 25.05 5.93 6.46
C GLU A 507 23.62 5.79 6.97
N GLU A 508 22.77 6.78 6.75
CA GLU A 508 21.33 6.67 7.08
C GLU A 508 20.70 5.48 6.37
N THR A 509 21.13 5.17 5.12
CA THR A 509 20.66 3.98 4.37
C THR A 509 21.02 2.69 5.11
N THR A 510 22.20 2.58 5.71
CA THR A 510 22.60 1.40 6.49
C THR A 510 21.69 1.22 7.72
N HIS A 511 21.40 2.31 8.44
CA HIS A 511 20.51 2.28 9.59
C HIS A 511 19.06 1.93 9.18
N CYS A 512 18.57 2.44 8.04
CA CYS A 512 17.27 2.07 7.50
C CYS A 512 17.20 0.58 7.14
N TRP A 513 18.25 0.00 6.55
CA TRP A 513 18.34 -1.43 6.29
C TRP A 513 18.34 -2.25 7.58
N ARG A 514 19.07 -1.82 8.62
CA ARG A 514 19.03 -2.46 9.94
C ARG A 514 17.59 -2.55 10.44
N LEU A 515 16.88 -1.42 10.47
CA LEU A 515 15.48 -1.37 10.92
C LEU A 515 14.53 -2.16 10.02
N ALA A 516 14.84 -2.26 8.72
CA ALA A 516 14.09 -3.10 7.80
C ALA A 516 14.26 -4.59 8.12
N MET A 517 15.48 -5.03 8.42
CA MET A 517 15.75 -6.43 8.77
C MET A 517 15.24 -6.80 10.17
N ASP A 518 15.24 -5.86 11.10
CA ASP A 518 14.66 -6.03 12.44
C ASP A 518 13.11 -6.09 12.42
N ASN A 519 12.47 -5.64 11.34
CA ASN A 519 11.02 -5.70 11.19
C ASN A 519 10.59 -7.08 10.64
N THR A 520 10.14 -7.96 11.51
CA THR A 520 9.68 -9.32 11.18
C THR A 520 8.17 -9.45 10.98
N ALA A 521 7.40 -8.36 11.15
CA ALA A 521 5.94 -8.43 11.27
C ALA A 521 5.18 -7.73 10.14
N THR A 522 5.82 -6.79 9.41
CA THR A 522 5.12 -5.99 8.39
C THR A 522 6.04 -5.67 7.22
N PRO A 523 5.51 -5.34 6.03
CA PRO A 523 6.34 -4.94 4.91
C PRO A 523 7.11 -3.65 5.22
N THR A 524 8.31 -3.54 4.65
CA THR A 524 9.16 -2.34 4.76
C THR A 524 9.56 -1.85 3.39
N ALA A 525 9.32 -0.58 3.10
CA ALA A 525 9.70 0.09 1.86
C ALA A 525 10.93 0.99 2.09
N LEU A 526 11.91 0.85 1.22
CA LEU A 526 13.12 1.68 1.15
C LEU A 526 13.08 2.50 -0.14
N ILE A 527 12.93 3.81 -0.03
CA ILE A 527 12.86 4.75 -1.17
C ILE A 527 14.23 5.39 -1.35
N LEU A 528 14.89 5.14 -2.48
CA LEU A 528 16.31 5.37 -2.67
C LEU A 528 16.61 6.25 -3.88
N SER A 529 17.55 7.18 -3.75
CA SER A 529 17.93 8.12 -4.80
C SER A 529 18.69 7.46 -5.96
N ARG A 530 18.53 8.02 -7.17
CA ARG A 530 19.38 7.71 -8.33
C ARG A 530 20.68 8.51 -8.32
N GLN A 531 20.60 9.78 -8.03
CA GLN A 531 21.71 10.71 -8.01
C GLN A 531 22.54 10.56 -6.73
N ASP A 532 23.82 10.92 -6.83
CA ASP A 532 24.71 11.00 -5.68
C ASP A 532 24.24 12.10 -4.71
N ILE A 533 24.36 11.83 -3.41
CA ILE A 533 23.95 12.75 -2.35
C ILE A 533 25.15 13.01 -1.44
N PRO A 534 25.46 14.27 -1.10
CA PRO A 534 26.46 14.58 -0.09
C PRO A 534 26.12 13.93 1.25
N ALA A 535 27.15 13.52 1.99
CA ALA A 535 26.96 13.03 3.36
C ALA A 535 26.36 14.11 4.26
N LEU A 536 25.61 13.68 5.24
CA LEU A 536 25.15 14.56 6.32
C LEU A 536 26.35 15.13 7.09
N PRO A 537 26.21 16.29 7.78
CA PRO A 537 27.29 16.91 8.54
C PRO A 537 27.92 15.95 9.56
N GLU A 538 29.25 16.10 9.80
CA GLU A 538 29.96 15.29 10.79
C GLU A 538 29.36 15.44 12.20
N GLY A 539 29.37 14.36 12.97
CA GLY A 539 28.85 14.33 14.35
C GLY A 539 27.38 14.00 14.50
N ASN A 540 26.69 13.66 13.40
CA ASN A 540 25.31 13.16 13.48
C ASN A 540 25.20 11.85 14.25
N SER A 541 24.13 11.74 15.04
CA SER A 541 23.74 10.49 15.71
C SER A 541 22.81 9.69 14.82
N TYR A 542 23.37 8.93 13.88
CA TYR A 542 22.55 8.01 13.05
C TYR A 542 21.78 6.96 13.87
N GLN A 543 22.07 6.80 15.17
CA GLN A 543 21.27 5.95 16.07
C GLN A 543 19.83 6.49 16.21
N ASP A 544 19.63 7.79 16.10
CA ASP A 544 18.30 8.41 16.17
C ASP A 544 17.43 8.18 14.93
N VAL A 545 17.95 7.56 13.86
CA VAL A 545 17.17 7.07 12.70
C VAL A 545 16.04 6.14 13.16
N GLU A 546 16.27 5.35 14.22
CA GLU A 546 15.23 4.47 14.79
C GLU A 546 14.04 5.23 15.37
N ARG A 547 14.17 6.52 15.63
CA ARG A 547 13.10 7.42 16.07
C ARG A 547 12.30 8.02 14.93
N GLY A 548 12.74 7.86 13.68
CA GLY A 548 12.03 8.24 12.47
C GLY A 548 12.20 9.69 12.03
N ALA A 549 12.58 10.61 12.91
CA ALA A 549 13.01 11.98 12.60
C ALA A 549 13.99 12.45 13.68
N TYR A 550 15.02 13.22 13.27
CA TYR A 550 16.03 13.72 14.17
C TYR A 550 16.75 14.95 13.62
N ILE A 551 17.44 15.67 14.50
CA ILE A 551 18.17 16.91 14.14
C ILE A 551 19.52 16.54 13.54
N VAL A 552 19.76 16.96 12.29
CA VAL A 552 21.00 16.68 11.55
C VAL A 552 21.97 17.87 11.51
N ALA A 553 21.49 19.08 11.80
CA ALA A 553 22.34 20.27 11.87
C ALA A 553 21.64 21.41 12.63
N GLY A 554 22.39 22.17 13.43
CA GLY A 554 21.91 23.33 14.16
C GLY A 554 21.83 23.15 15.66
N SER A 555 21.36 24.17 16.38
CA SER A 555 21.23 24.20 17.84
C SER A 555 19.90 23.65 18.32
N ASP A 556 19.89 23.01 19.48
CA ASP A 556 18.67 22.58 20.16
C ASP A 556 17.86 23.72 20.78
N GLU A 557 18.47 24.89 21.03
CA GLU A 557 17.88 25.94 21.84
C GLU A 557 17.62 27.26 21.11
N CYS A 558 18.34 27.55 20.00
CA CYS A 558 18.23 28.83 19.29
C CYS A 558 18.07 28.64 17.80
N TYR A 559 16.85 28.77 17.30
CA TYR A 559 16.53 28.76 15.87
C TYR A 559 15.40 29.74 15.53
N ASP A 560 15.55 30.42 14.40
CA ASP A 560 14.49 31.25 13.80
C ASP A 560 13.57 30.43 12.90
N VAL A 561 14.12 29.30 12.34
CA VAL A 561 13.40 28.40 11.45
C VAL A 561 13.92 26.96 11.59
N ILE A 562 13.00 26.01 11.42
CA ILE A 562 13.31 24.60 11.23
C ILE A 562 13.11 24.26 9.76
N LEU A 563 14.11 23.61 9.14
CA LEU A 563 14.08 23.07 7.80
C LEU A 563 13.88 21.58 7.88
N LEU A 564 12.86 21.05 7.21
CA LEU A 564 12.40 19.66 7.32
C LEU A 564 12.37 18.97 5.96
N ALA A 565 13.02 17.83 5.82
CA ALA A 565 12.95 17.02 4.61
C ALA A 565 13.13 15.52 4.89
N SER A 566 12.86 14.70 3.89
CA SER A 566 13.14 13.28 3.81
C SER A 566 14.03 13.03 2.58
N GLY A 567 14.93 12.04 2.65
CA GLY A 567 15.73 11.64 1.50
C GLY A 567 16.69 12.72 0.98
N SER A 568 16.84 12.79 -0.33
CA SER A 568 17.82 13.64 -1.02
C SER A 568 17.65 15.14 -0.75
N GLU A 569 16.45 15.60 -0.39
CA GLU A 569 16.18 17.01 -0.09
C GLU A 569 16.84 17.49 1.20
N VAL A 570 17.21 16.58 2.12
CA VAL A 570 17.91 16.94 3.36
C VAL A 570 19.25 17.62 3.05
N SER A 571 20.00 17.11 2.08
CA SER A 571 21.27 17.72 1.67
C SER A 571 21.09 19.13 1.08
N THR A 572 20.03 19.35 0.30
CA THR A 572 19.63 20.67 -0.19
C THR A 572 19.34 21.63 0.96
N LEU A 573 18.64 21.17 2.01
CA LEU A 573 18.34 21.97 3.19
C LEU A 573 19.58 22.25 4.05
N VAL A 574 20.52 21.31 4.14
CA VAL A 574 21.81 21.54 4.82
C VAL A 574 22.58 22.66 4.12
N ALA A 575 22.66 22.65 2.79
CA ALA A 575 23.30 23.71 2.01
C ALA A 575 22.53 25.05 2.14
N THR A 576 21.19 25.02 2.09
CA THR A 576 20.33 26.19 2.33
C THR A 576 20.56 26.78 3.74
N ALA A 577 20.67 25.93 4.76
CA ALA A 577 20.95 26.36 6.14
C ALA A 577 22.29 27.09 6.27
N ALA A 578 23.30 26.68 5.51
CA ALA A 578 24.58 27.40 5.48
C ALA A 578 24.45 28.84 4.96
N LEU A 579 23.62 29.04 3.91
CA LEU A 579 23.32 30.39 3.38
C LEU A 579 22.53 31.23 4.39
N LEU A 580 21.54 30.67 5.05
CA LEU A 580 20.76 31.36 6.07
C LEU A 580 21.62 31.74 7.31
N ARG A 581 22.51 30.86 7.73
CA ARG A 581 23.44 31.13 8.84
C ARG A 581 24.44 32.23 8.49
N ALA A 582 24.91 32.30 7.24
CA ALA A 582 25.74 33.40 6.76
C ALA A 582 25.05 34.77 6.88
N ASP A 583 23.71 34.80 6.82
CA ASP A 583 22.87 35.97 7.09
C ASP A 583 22.60 36.21 8.60
N GLY A 584 23.21 35.42 9.50
CA GLY A 584 23.07 35.56 10.94
C GLY A 584 21.81 34.88 11.53
N MET A 585 21.15 34.03 10.77
CA MET A 585 19.94 33.31 11.22
C MET A 585 20.26 32.02 11.96
N GLY A 586 19.50 31.76 13.03
CA GLY A 586 19.46 30.45 13.70
C GLY A 586 18.65 29.45 12.85
N VAL A 587 19.26 28.32 12.49
CA VAL A 587 18.61 27.31 11.63
C VAL A 587 18.81 25.92 12.19
N ARG A 588 17.72 25.19 12.37
CA ARG A 588 17.73 23.75 12.65
C ARG A 588 17.37 23.01 11.37
N VAL A 589 18.07 21.90 11.06
CA VAL A 589 17.72 20.99 9.95
C VAL A 589 17.34 19.65 10.53
N VAL A 590 16.23 19.10 10.08
CA VAL A 590 15.65 17.82 10.52
C VAL A 590 15.56 16.88 9.34
N SER A 591 16.14 15.67 9.47
CA SER A 591 15.89 14.54 8.58
C SER A 591 14.70 13.73 9.09
N VAL A 592 13.80 13.34 8.19
CA VAL A 592 12.64 12.49 8.48
C VAL A 592 12.72 11.23 7.62
N PRO A 593 13.62 10.30 7.91
CA PRO A 593 13.70 9.05 7.15
C PRO A 593 12.40 8.22 7.25
N SER A 594 11.66 8.30 8.37
CA SER A 594 10.39 7.56 8.55
C SER A 594 9.37 8.36 9.36
N GLU A 595 8.37 8.89 8.70
CA GLU A 595 7.29 9.65 9.34
C GLU A 595 6.50 8.78 10.34
N GLY A 596 6.17 7.53 9.97
CA GLY A 596 5.40 6.63 10.82
C GLY A 596 6.11 6.29 12.13
N LEU A 597 7.43 6.08 12.11
CA LEU A 597 8.21 5.88 13.33
C LEU A 597 8.24 7.14 14.20
N PHE A 598 8.39 8.32 13.59
CA PHE A 598 8.41 9.58 14.33
C PHE A 598 7.08 9.86 15.04
N ARG A 599 5.96 9.66 14.36
CA ARG A 599 4.63 9.88 14.94
C ARG A 599 4.30 8.96 16.13
N ARG A 600 5.06 7.89 16.31
CA ARG A 600 4.93 6.96 17.45
C ARG A 600 5.83 7.28 18.62
N GLN A 601 6.76 8.20 18.44
CA GLN A 601 7.61 8.63 19.54
C GLN A 601 6.77 9.30 20.64
N PRO A 602 7.26 9.30 21.89
CA PRO A 602 6.65 10.10 22.95
C PRO A 602 6.49 11.55 22.52
N ILE A 603 5.40 12.19 22.94
CA ILE A 603 5.08 13.56 22.53
C ILE A 603 6.20 14.54 22.86
N ASP A 604 6.90 14.33 23.98
CA ASP A 604 8.04 15.18 24.37
C ASP A 604 9.18 15.12 23.35
N TYR A 605 9.44 13.93 22.77
CA TYR A 605 10.43 13.79 21.71
C TYR A 605 9.97 14.46 20.42
N GLN A 606 8.70 14.26 20.05
CA GLN A 606 8.14 14.92 18.87
C GLN A 606 8.22 16.43 18.99
N GLN A 607 7.90 16.98 20.17
CA GLN A 607 8.00 18.42 20.45
C GLN A 607 9.44 18.92 20.57
N HIS A 608 10.39 18.10 21.01
CA HIS A 608 11.81 18.44 20.98
C HIS A 608 12.31 18.62 19.55
N VAL A 609 11.96 17.69 18.63
CA VAL A 609 12.41 17.74 17.23
C VAL A 609 11.63 18.81 16.44
N LEU A 610 10.28 18.82 16.55
CA LEU A 610 9.35 19.70 15.84
C LEU A 610 8.40 20.38 16.83
N PRO A 611 8.81 21.45 17.48
CA PRO A 611 7.93 22.19 18.43
C PRO A 611 6.72 22.81 17.72
N VAL A 612 5.57 22.74 18.37
CA VAL A 612 4.25 23.16 17.81
C VAL A 612 4.24 24.61 17.31
N ASN A 613 4.95 25.51 18.00
CA ASN A 613 4.99 26.94 17.66
C ASN A 613 6.18 27.35 16.77
N ALA A 614 6.97 26.39 16.29
CA ALA A 614 8.10 26.68 15.44
C ALA A 614 7.67 27.04 14.01
N LYS A 615 8.41 27.93 13.37
CA LYS A 615 8.32 28.15 11.91
C LYS A 615 9.03 26.98 11.22
N ILE A 616 8.29 26.08 10.60
CA ILE A 616 8.83 24.89 9.93
C ILE A 616 8.65 25.03 8.42
N PHE A 617 9.75 24.97 7.67
CA PHE A 617 9.74 24.91 6.22
C PHE A 617 10.09 23.50 5.77
N GLY A 618 9.13 22.84 5.12
CA GLY A 618 9.29 21.51 4.53
C GLY A 618 9.74 21.60 3.06
N LEU A 619 10.64 20.70 2.65
CA LEU A 619 11.06 20.52 1.27
C LEU A 619 10.86 19.06 0.86
N THR A 620 10.15 18.83 -0.23
CA THR A 620 9.98 17.49 -0.82
C THR A 620 10.00 17.57 -2.35
N ALA A 621 10.65 16.62 -2.97
CA ALA A 621 10.59 16.46 -4.43
C ALA A 621 9.30 15.76 -4.92
N GLY A 622 8.42 15.39 -4.00
CA GLY A 622 7.05 14.92 -4.25
C GLY A 622 6.00 16.00 -3.98
N LEU A 623 4.75 15.59 -3.80
CA LEU A 623 3.65 16.48 -3.46
C LEU A 623 3.84 17.14 -2.09
N PRO A 624 3.53 18.43 -1.91
CA PRO A 624 3.60 19.12 -0.60
C PRO A 624 2.83 18.39 0.52
N SER A 625 1.74 17.69 0.19
CA SER A 625 0.95 16.90 1.13
C SER A 625 1.76 15.83 1.87
N THR A 626 2.87 15.37 1.29
CA THR A 626 3.78 14.38 1.90
C THR A 626 4.28 14.82 3.27
N LEU A 627 4.64 16.10 3.44
CA LEU A 627 5.18 16.64 4.70
C LEU A 627 4.20 17.59 5.42
N GLN A 628 3.03 17.86 4.84
CA GLN A 628 2.10 18.86 5.37
C GLN A 628 1.70 18.59 6.83
N GLY A 629 1.51 17.32 7.18
CA GLY A 629 1.16 16.90 8.54
C GLY A 629 2.26 17.06 9.59
N LEU A 630 3.51 17.39 9.19
CA LEU A 630 4.65 17.58 10.09
C LEU A 630 5.01 19.05 10.33
N VAL A 631 4.63 19.94 9.41
CA VAL A 631 5.01 21.38 9.50
C VAL A 631 4.06 22.22 10.34
N GLY A 632 2.92 21.67 10.72
CA GLY A 632 1.91 22.37 11.53
C GLY A 632 1.20 23.51 10.78
N THR A 633 0.38 24.27 11.52
CA THR A 633 -0.44 25.36 10.96
C THR A 633 0.35 26.60 10.55
N HIS A 634 1.55 26.77 11.10
CA HIS A 634 2.45 27.89 10.82
C HIS A 634 3.59 27.52 9.89
N GLY A 635 3.59 26.31 9.36
CA GLY A 635 4.60 25.81 8.45
C GLY A 635 4.21 25.96 6.98
N LYS A 636 5.21 25.83 6.12
CA LYS A 636 5.05 25.81 4.66
C LYS A 636 5.82 24.64 4.09
N VAL A 637 5.24 23.94 3.14
CA VAL A 637 5.94 22.90 2.35
C VAL A 637 6.11 23.40 0.92
N PHE A 638 7.33 23.34 0.42
CA PHE A 638 7.63 23.48 -0.99
C PHE A 638 7.85 22.10 -1.61
N GLY A 639 7.21 21.84 -2.74
CA GLY A 639 7.25 20.57 -3.44
C GLY A 639 6.72 20.67 -4.85
N MET A 640 6.67 19.52 -5.54
CA MET A 640 6.13 19.41 -6.88
C MET A 640 4.61 19.51 -6.87
N THR A 641 4.05 20.28 -7.78
CA THR A 641 2.59 20.42 -7.99
C THR A 641 2.16 20.00 -9.39
N SER A 642 3.11 19.52 -10.20
CA SER A 642 2.91 19.00 -11.55
C SER A 642 3.84 17.83 -11.77
N PHE A 643 3.60 17.05 -12.83
CA PHE A 643 4.59 16.09 -13.33
C PHE A 643 5.90 16.79 -13.66
N GLY A 644 7.00 16.02 -13.66
CA GLY A 644 8.32 16.53 -13.97
C GLY A 644 8.59 16.70 -15.48
N PHE A 645 9.86 16.79 -15.85
CA PHE A 645 10.30 17.07 -17.22
C PHE A 645 11.56 16.25 -17.56
N SER A 646 11.72 15.89 -18.84
CA SER A 646 12.92 15.22 -19.32
C SER A 646 14.06 16.23 -19.52
N ALA A 647 15.07 16.19 -18.66
CA ALA A 647 16.33 16.96 -18.77
C ALA A 647 17.38 16.40 -17.79
N PRO A 648 18.66 16.74 -17.92
CA PRO A 648 19.65 16.44 -16.88
C PRO A 648 19.19 16.96 -15.52
N TYR A 649 19.30 16.16 -14.47
CA TYR A 649 18.71 16.48 -13.14
C TYR A 649 19.12 17.84 -12.58
N LYS A 650 20.36 18.31 -12.84
CA LYS A 650 20.81 19.64 -12.42
C LYS A 650 20.05 20.78 -13.08
N VAL A 651 19.61 20.58 -14.34
CA VAL A 651 18.76 21.52 -15.05
C VAL A 651 17.37 21.52 -14.44
N LEU A 652 16.86 20.34 -14.06
CA LEU A 652 15.58 20.21 -13.37
C LEU A 652 15.61 20.87 -11.98
N ASP A 653 16.67 20.65 -11.20
CA ASP A 653 16.85 21.37 -9.92
C ASP A 653 16.78 22.89 -10.08
N GLU A 654 17.42 23.43 -11.12
CA GLU A 654 17.38 24.87 -11.41
C GLU A 654 15.98 25.33 -11.86
N LYS A 655 15.39 24.63 -12.83
CA LYS A 655 14.10 25.05 -13.42
C LYS A 655 12.91 24.87 -12.49
N LEU A 656 12.96 23.85 -11.61
CA LEU A 656 11.91 23.53 -10.64
C LEU A 656 12.10 24.24 -9.28
N GLY A 657 13.20 24.97 -9.09
CA GLY A 657 13.40 25.76 -7.89
C GLY A 657 14.01 25.01 -6.70
N PHE A 658 14.70 23.90 -6.93
CA PHE A 658 15.27 23.04 -5.89
C PHE A 658 16.75 23.25 -5.63
N THR A 659 17.40 24.26 -6.25
CA THR A 659 18.79 24.59 -5.86
C THR A 659 18.82 25.25 -4.47
N PRO A 660 19.90 25.10 -3.71
CA PRO A 660 20.01 25.71 -2.38
C PRO A 660 19.75 27.22 -2.36
N GLU A 661 20.15 27.96 -3.39
CA GLU A 661 19.96 29.41 -3.53
C GLU A 661 18.49 29.77 -3.77
N GLN A 662 17.76 28.94 -4.53
CA GLN A 662 16.33 29.16 -4.79
C GLN A 662 15.51 28.80 -3.55
N VAL A 663 15.83 27.67 -2.90
CA VAL A 663 15.19 27.28 -1.64
C VAL A 663 15.48 28.32 -0.54
N TYR A 664 16.72 28.85 -0.46
CA TYR A 664 17.05 29.96 0.43
C TYR A 664 16.10 31.16 0.25
N LYS A 665 15.87 31.58 -1.00
CA LYS A 665 14.93 32.69 -1.29
C LYS A 665 13.51 32.35 -0.81
N GLN A 666 13.04 31.11 -0.98
CA GLN A 666 11.72 30.69 -0.54
C GLN A 666 11.62 30.66 0.99
N VAL A 667 12.67 30.17 1.68
CA VAL A 667 12.74 30.19 3.14
C VAL A 667 12.77 31.63 3.66
N LYS A 668 13.56 32.53 3.06
CA LYS A 668 13.58 33.97 3.41
C LYS A 668 12.21 34.59 3.22
N CYS A 669 11.51 34.28 2.13
CA CYS A 669 10.15 34.74 1.91
C CYS A 669 9.17 34.19 2.99
N PHE A 670 9.36 32.93 3.43
CA PHE A 670 8.55 32.34 4.50
C PHE A 670 8.85 32.92 5.89
N ILE A 671 10.11 33.18 6.22
CA ILE A 671 10.53 33.68 7.53
C ILE A 671 10.45 35.20 7.60
N GLY A 672 11.00 35.80 6.56
CA GLY A 672 11.15 37.24 6.40
C GLY A 672 9.81 37.78 6.07
N THR A 673 9.25 38.33 7.01
CA THR A 673 8.08 39.16 7.06
C THR A 673 6.85 38.43 7.59
N PRO A 674 6.14 39.05 8.52
CA PRO A 674 4.75 39.33 8.18
C PRO A 674 4.80 39.81 6.73
N PRO A 675 4.01 39.38 5.74
CA PRO A 675 4.06 40.00 4.45
C PRO A 675 4.02 41.51 4.76
N THR A 676 5.11 42.28 4.50
CA THR A 676 4.91 43.63 4.11
C THR A 676 3.89 43.43 3.04
N ALA A 677 2.67 43.75 3.38
CA ALA A 677 1.55 43.73 2.49
C ALA A 677 2.13 44.22 1.19
N SER A 678 2.14 43.42 0.15
CA SER A 678 2.63 43.88 -1.16
C SER A 678 2.09 45.29 -1.29
N ALA A 679 2.91 46.26 -1.52
CA ALA A 679 2.45 47.66 -1.60
C ALA A 679 1.32 47.76 -2.66
N VAL A 680 1.09 46.71 -3.38
CA VAL A 680 0.05 46.51 -4.38
C VAL A 680 -1.30 46.22 -3.70
N ILE A 681 -2.28 47.06 -4.02
CA ILE A 681 -3.68 46.93 -3.56
C ILE A 681 -4.46 46.16 -4.63
N GLY A 682 -5.08 45.05 -4.23
CA GLY A 682 -5.99 44.29 -5.10
C GLY A 682 -7.34 44.95 -5.20
N LEU A 683 -7.87 45.17 -6.40
CA LEU A 683 -9.23 45.70 -6.64
C LEU A 683 -10.09 44.59 -7.25
N ALA A 684 -11.36 44.50 -6.85
CA ALA A 684 -12.34 43.64 -7.49
C ALA A 684 -13.74 44.24 -7.50
N SER A 685 -14.48 44.03 -8.55
CA SER A 685 -15.91 44.41 -8.58
C SER A 685 -16.70 43.49 -9.54
N ASP A 686 -18.01 43.40 -9.30
CA ASP A 686 -18.98 43.03 -10.32
C ASP A 686 -19.43 44.25 -11.16
N HIS A 687 -20.35 44.02 -12.08
CA HIS A 687 -20.93 45.08 -12.93
C HIS A 687 -21.54 46.22 -12.16
N ALA A 688 -22.16 45.97 -10.96
CA ALA A 688 -22.81 46.98 -10.15
C ALA A 688 -21.80 47.84 -9.35
N GLY A 689 -20.59 47.33 -9.16
CA GLY A 689 -19.49 48.04 -8.51
C GLY A 689 -18.47 48.63 -9.48
N TYR A 690 -18.60 48.39 -10.78
CA TYR A 690 -17.59 48.70 -11.80
C TYR A 690 -17.21 50.22 -11.78
N ALA A 691 -18.19 51.08 -11.89
CA ALA A 691 -17.93 52.53 -11.93
C ALA A 691 -17.19 53.04 -10.69
N LEU A 692 -17.55 52.53 -9.49
CA LEU A 692 -16.86 52.91 -8.25
C LEU A 692 -15.45 52.29 -8.18
N LYS A 693 -15.26 51.06 -8.64
CA LYS A 693 -13.93 50.41 -8.73
C LYS A 693 -13.00 51.26 -9.61
N GLU A 694 -13.42 51.65 -10.80
CA GLU A 694 -12.64 52.46 -11.71
C GLU A 694 -12.26 53.84 -11.10
N HIS A 695 -13.22 54.46 -10.42
CA HIS A 695 -12.98 55.69 -9.67
C HIS A 695 -11.91 55.52 -8.59
N LEU A 696 -12.02 54.43 -7.78
CA LEU A 696 -11.06 54.13 -6.71
C LEU A 696 -9.70 53.71 -7.27
N ALA A 697 -9.65 53.06 -8.41
CA ALA A 697 -8.40 52.76 -9.09
C ALA A 697 -7.62 54.01 -9.45
N GLN A 698 -8.30 54.99 -10.09
CA GLN A 698 -7.70 56.28 -10.41
C GLN A 698 -7.28 57.06 -9.16
N TYR A 699 -8.10 57.01 -8.13
CA TYR A 699 -7.83 57.66 -6.84
C TYR A 699 -6.56 57.09 -6.17
N LEU A 700 -6.44 55.75 -6.07
CA LEU A 700 -5.29 55.08 -5.49
C LEU A 700 -4.00 55.34 -6.26
N VAL A 701 -4.05 55.28 -7.60
CA VAL A 701 -2.89 55.63 -8.47
C VAL A 701 -2.47 57.05 -8.26
N SER A 702 -3.43 58.00 -8.12
CA SER A 702 -3.12 59.42 -7.82
C SER A 702 -2.43 59.62 -6.48
N LYS A 703 -2.65 58.71 -5.50
CA LYS A 703 -2.01 58.69 -4.17
C LYS A 703 -0.68 57.94 -4.17
N GLY A 704 -0.26 57.37 -5.31
CA GLY A 704 1.00 56.68 -5.46
C GLY A 704 0.97 55.20 -5.07
N TYR A 705 -0.19 54.55 -4.99
CA TYR A 705 -0.34 53.10 -4.76
C TYR A 705 -0.24 52.36 -6.07
N ASP A 706 0.46 51.21 -6.05
CA ASP A 706 0.39 50.21 -7.09
C ASP A 706 -0.90 49.41 -6.93
N ILE A 707 -1.63 49.14 -8.02
CA ILE A 707 -2.88 48.40 -8.01
C ILE A 707 -2.83 47.18 -8.93
N ALA A 708 -3.55 46.10 -8.56
CA ALA A 708 -3.85 44.97 -9.40
C ALA A 708 -5.36 44.79 -9.48
N ASP A 709 -5.92 44.85 -10.67
CA ASP A 709 -7.38 44.78 -10.89
C ASP A 709 -7.78 43.34 -11.26
N TYR A 710 -8.60 42.74 -10.41
CA TYR A 710 -9.22 41.42 -10.57
C TYR A 710 -10.72 41.50 -10.88
N GLY A 711 -11.27 42.69 -11.01
CA GLY A 711 -12.70 42.95 -11.22
C GLY A 711 -13.14 42.82 -12.68
N THR A 712 -14.42 43.10 -12.92
CA THR A 712 -14.95 43.20 -14.28
C THR A 712 -14.43 44.43 -14.99
N ASP A 713 -14.40 44.40 -16.32
CA ASP A 713 -13.98 45.47 -17.20
C ASP A 713 -15.17 46.24 -17.83
N GLY A 714 -16.41 46.05 -17.30
CA GLY A 714 -17.59 46.71 -17.82
C GLY A 714 -18.83 46.56 -16.96
N GLU A 715 -19.91 47.21 -17.42
CA GLU A 715 -21.22 47.27 -16.76
C GLU A 715 -22.15 46.10 -17.18
N ALA A 716 -21.71 45.18 -18.04
CA ALA A 716 -22.49 44.03 -18.40
C ALA A 716 -22.67 43.08 -17.18
N SER A 717 -23.87 42.52 -17.01
CA SER A 717 -24.17 41.64 -15.85
C SER A 717 -23.23 40.46 -15.77
N VAL A 718 -22.55 40.33 -14.62
CA VAL A 718 -21.60 39.26 -14.30
C VAL A 718 -21.81 38.78 -12.85
N ASP A 719 -21.30 37.59 -12.54
CA ASP A 719 -21.44 37.01 -11.21
C ASP A 719 -20.31 37.47 -10.28
N TYR A 720 -20.66 38.13 -9.18
CA TYR A 720 -19.70 38.71 -8.23
C TYR A 720 -18.76 37.68 -7.60
N PRO A 721 -19.15 36.37 -7.38
CA PRO A 721 -18.24 35.41 -6.76
C PRO A 721 -16.99 35.15 -7.59
N ASP A 722 -17.09 35.19 -8.93
CA ASP A 722 -15.95 34.91 -9.83
C ASP A 722 -14.81 35.92 -9.61
N PHE A 723 -15.14 37.17 -9.37
CA PHE A 723 -14.17 38.22 -9.12
C PHE A 723 -13.69 38.25 -7.66
N ALA A 724 -14.60 37.98 -6.71
CA ALA A 724 -14.25 37.81 -5.31
C ALA A 724 -13.25 36.70 -5.09
N HIS A 725 -13.44 35.55 -5.78
CA HIS A 725 -12.50 34.40 -5.70
C HIS A 725 -11.13 34.74 -6.29
N LYS A 726 -11.05 35.51 -7.37
CA LYS A 726 -9.76 35.99 -7.94
C LYS A 726 -8.99 36.85 -6.94
N LEU A 727 -9.64 37.86 -6.35
CA LEU A 727 -9.01 38.69 -5.35
C LEU A 727 -8.64 37.90 -4.08
N GLY A 728 -9.54 37.02 -3.60
CA GLY A 728 -9.29 36.17 -2.44
C GLY A 728 -8.10 35.25 -2.63
N THR A 729 -7.96 34.66 -3.82
CA THR A 729 -6.80 33.83 -4.18
C THR A 729 -5.51 34.63 -4.20
N ALA A 730 -5.50 35.82 -4.85
CA ALA A 730 -4.33 36.68 -4.92
C ALA A 730 -3.85 37.15 -3.53
N LEU A 731 -4.79 37.46 -2.63
CA LEU A 731 -4.48 37.79 -1.23
C LEU A 731 -3.92 36.60 -0.46
N SER A 732 -4.54 35.43 -0.61
CA SER A 732 -4.07 34.19 0.04
C SER A 732 -2.69 33.75 -0.44
N GLN A 733 -2.34 34.07 -1.69
CA GLN A 733 -1.03 33.78 -2.30
C GLN A 733 0.01 34.88 -2.01
N GLY A 734 -0.42 36.01 -1.40
CA GLY A 734 0.47 37.13 -1.09
C GLY A 734 0.86 37.97 -2.31
N GLU A 735 0.18 37.84 -3.44
CA GLU A 735 0.36 38.65 -4.64
C GLU A 735 0.00 40.13 -4.38
N VAL A 736 -1.05 40.34 -3.58
CA VAL A 736 -1.48 41.64 -3.10
C VAL A 736 -1.59 41.65 -1.58
N GLY A 737 -1.31 42.77 -0.97
CA GLY A 737 -1.27 42.85 0.49
C GLY A 737 -2.58 43.20 1.15
N ARG A 738 -3.40 44.01 0.51
CA ARG A 738 -4.75 44.42 0.92
C ARG A 738 -5.69 44.41 -0.27
N GLY A 739 -6.97 44.20 -0.03
CA GLY A 739 -8.00 44.19 -1.06
C GLY A 739 -9.05 45.25 -0.85
N ILE A 740 -9.60 45.79 -1.95
CA ILE A 740 -10.81 46.61 -1.99
C ILE A 740 -11.77 45.94 -2.97
N ALA A 741 -12.95 45.57 -2.47
CA ALA A 741 -13.96 44.90 -3.28
C ALA A 741 -15.28 45.70 -3.31
N VAL A 742 -15.92 45.73 -4.48
CA VAL A 742 -17.16 46.52 -4.66
C VAL A 742 -18.22 45.67 -5.36
N CYS A 743 -19.41 45.57 -4.82
CA CYS A 743 -20.59 45.12 -5.55
C CYS A 743 -21.82 45.96 -5.16
N GLY A 744 -22.98 45.67 -5.72
CA GLY A 744 -24.16 46.49 -5.53
C GLY A 744 -24.50 46.82 -4.07
N SER A 745 -24.56 45.81 -3.20
CA SER A 745 -24.79 45.97 -1.74
C SER A 745 -23.51 45.76 -0.90
N GLY A 746 -22.42 45.24 -1.48
CA GLY A 746 -21.21 44.78 -0.79
C GLY A 746 -21.30 43.41 -0.15
N GLU A 747 -22.50 42.94 0.20
CA GLU A 747 -22.71 41.69 0.96
C GLU A 747 -22.15 40.46 0.24
N GLY A 748 -22.49 40.29 -1.05
CA GLY A 748 -22.08 39.12 -1.81
C GLY A 748 -20.56 38.97 -1.91
N MET A 749 -19.84 40.08 -2.17
CA MET A 749 -18.37 40.09 -2.16
C MET A 749 -17.82 39.77 -0.77
N ALA A 750 -18.38 40.34 0.30
CA ALA A 750 -17.93 40.06 1.67
C ALA A 750 -18.12 38.58 2.05
N MET A 751 -19.28 37.99 1.73
CA MET A 751 -19.58 36.59 2.02
C MET A 751 -18.63 35.67 1.28
N THR A 752 -18.33 35.95 0.01
CA THR A 752 -17.43 35.10 -0.83
C THR A 752 -15.98 35.23 -0.35
N LEU A 753 -15.49 36.44 -0.14
CA LEU A 753 -14.11 36.70 0.30
C LEU A 753 -13.81 36.02 1.65
N ASN A 754 -14.76 36.08 2.61
CA ASN A 754 -14.62 35.42 3.91
C ASN A 754 -14.68 33.89 3.88
N LYS A 755 -14.82 33.24 2.70
CA LYS A 755 -14.64 31.79 2.53
C LYS A 755 -13.19 31.42 2.26
N HIS A 756 -12.33 32.37 1.93
CA HIS A 756 -10.91 32.12 1.74
C HIS A 756 -10.17 32.17 3.08
N HIS A 757 -9.28 31.22 3.30
CA HIS A 757 -8.47 31.16 4.51
C HIS A 757 -7.60 32.43 4.65
N GLY A 758 -7.57 32.99 5.85
CA GLY A 758 -6.78 34.17 6.13
C GLY A 758 -7.39 35.50 5.61
N ILE A 759 -8.58 35.46 5.00
CA ILE A 759 -9.27 36.67 4.54
C ILE A 759 -10.29 37.13 5.60
N ARG A 760 -10.19 38.39 5.95
CA ARG A 760 -11.14 39.06 6.83
C ARG A 760 -11.67 40.29 6.07
N ALA A 761 -12.76 40.05 5.35
CA ALA A 761 -13.42 41.06 4.53
C ALA A 761 -14.54 41.78 5.34
N GLY A 762 -14.40 43.04 5.53
CA GLY A 762 -15.38 43.86 6.25
C GLY A 762 -16.21 44.72 5.30
N LEU A 763 -17.56 44.65 5.42
CA LEU A 763 -18.49 45.53 4.73
C LEU A 763 -18.53 46.90 5.42
N VAL A 764 -18.29 47.97 4.64
CA VAL A 764 -18.12 49.33 5.14
C VAL A 764 -18.89 50.32 4.29
N TRP A 765 -19.56 51.26 4.95
CA TRP A 765 -20.31 52.32 4.31
C TRP A 765 -20.09 53.71 4.99
N GLN A 766 -19.21 53.75 6.01
CA GLN A 766 -18.82 54.95 6.76
C GLN A 766 -17.36 54.85 7.20
N LYS A 767 -16.68 55.98 7.27
CA LYS A 767 -15.27 56.08 7.65
C LYS A 767 -14.96 55.44 9.02
N GLU A 768 -15.84 55.63 10.02
CA GLU A 768 -15.68 55.08 11.36
C GLU A 768 -15.69 53.56 11.37
N ILE A 769 -16.48 52.93 10.49
CA ILE A 769 -16.50 51.48 10.36
C ILE A 769 -15.20 50.99 9.68
N ALA A 770 -14.68 51.74 8.70
CA ALA A 770 -13.37 51.41 8.08
C ALA A 770 -12.25 51.42 9.13
N HIS A 771 -12.26 52.36 10.05
CA HIS A 771 -11.34 52.42 11.18
C HIS A 771 -11.48 51.19 12.08
N LEU A 772 -12.72 50.89 12.52
CA LEU A 772 -12.96 49.80 13.48
C LEU A 772 -12.64 48.40 12.93
N ILE A 773 -12.91 48.12 11.65
CA ILE A 773 -12.59 46.81 11.09
C ILE A 773 -11.08 46.57 11.00
N ARG A 774 -10.31 47.62 10.82
CA ARG A 774 -8.85 47.56 10.88
C ARG A 774 -8.38 47.45 12.34
N GLN A 775 -8.76 48.38 13.18
CA GLN A 775 -8.31 48.47 14.57
C GLN A 775 -8.66 47.23 15.40
N HIS A 776 -9.87 46.70 15.25
CA HIS A 776 -10.39 45.60 16.08
C HIS A 776 -10.37 44.23 15.43
N ASN A 777 -10.54 44.14 14.10
CA ASN A 777 -10.72 42.87 13.42
C ASN A 777 -9.53 42.50 12.50
N ASP A 778 -8.56 43.40 12.39
CA ASP A 778 -7.43 43.24 11.44
C ASP A 778 -7.90 42.84 10.04
N ALA A 779 -8.96 43.48 9.56
CA ALA A 779 -9.53 43.22 8.23
C ALA A 779 -8.49 43.53 7.15
N ASN A 780 -8.28 42.61 6.22
CA ASN A 780 -7.36 42.76 5.09
C ASN A 780 -8.07 43.05 3.76
N VAL A 781 -9.41 43.03 3.78
CA VAL A 781 -10.24 43.45 2.64
C VAL A 781 -11.31 44.41 3.09
N LEU A 782 -11.34 45.59 2.44
CA LEU A 782 -12.42 46.57 2.53
C LEU A 782 -13.49 46.24 1.48
N VAL A 783 -14.74 46.08 1.89
CA VAL A 783 -15.85 45.83 0.95
C VAL A 783 -16.81 47.03 0.99
N LEU A 784 -17.13 47.57 -0.19
CA LEU A 784 -17.96 48.77 -0.33
C LEU A 784 -19.28 48.46 -1.07
N PRO A 785 -20.41 49.04 -0.59
CA PRO A 785 -21.72 48.88 -1.23
C PRO A 785 -21.89 49.93 -2.36
N GLY A 786 -21.49 49.59 -3.57
CA GLY A 786 -21.39 50.53 -4.70
C GLY A 786 -22.66 51.31 -5.06
N ARG A 787 -23.86 50.79 -4.67
CA ARG A 787 -25.14 51.52 -4.89
C ARG A 787 -25.56 52.41 -3.73
N PHE A 788 -24.85 52.33 -2.59
CA PHE A 788 -25.26 52.94 -1.33
C PHE A 788 -24.18 53.82 -0.70
N ILE A 789 -23.09 54.08 -1.41
CA ILE A 789 -21.99 54.95 -0.96
C ILE A 789 -21.65 55.95 -2.06
N THR A 790 -21.33 57.19 -1.67
CA THR A 790 -20.83 58.16 -2.64
C THR A 790 -19.34 57.94 -2.93
N PRO A 791 -18.82 58.33 -4.11
CA PRO A 791 -17.38 58.24 -4.41
C PRO A 791 -16.51 58.91 -3.34
N THR A 792 -16.90 60.08 -2.83
CA THR A 792 -16.17 60.83 -1.80
C THR A 792 -16.15 60.07 -0.45
N ASP A 793 -17.27 59.47 -0.03
CA ASP A 793 -17.31 58.68 1.19
C ASP A 793 -16.50 57.38 1.04
N ALA A 794 -16.49 56.82 -0.17
CA ALA A 794 -15.69 55.64 -0.49
C ALA A 794 -14.18 55.94 -0.41
N GLU A 795 -13.72 57.08 -0.92
CA GLU A 795 -12.34 57.55 -0.79
C GLU A 795 -11.93 57.71 0.68
N GLN A 796 -12.81 58.32 1.53
CA GLN A 796 -12.54 58.44 2.96
C GLN A 796 -12.45 57.09 3.66
N CYS A 797 -13.31 56.15 3.30
CA CYS A 797 -13.25 54.78 3.82
C CYS A 797 -11.95 54.05 3.41
N VAL A 798 -11.52 54.23 2.17
CA VAL A 798 -10.27 53.70 1.65
C VAL A 798 -9.07 54.28 2.37
N ASP A 799 -9.00 55.60 2.50
CA ASP A 799 -7.91 56.28 3.23
C ASP A 799 -7.82 55.76 4.67
N GLU A 800 -8.93 55.72 5.38
CA GLU A 800 -8.98 55.23 6.76
C GLU A 800 -8.54 53.78 6.87
N PHE A 801 -9.05 52.90 5.99
CA PHE A 801 -8.68 51.50 5.95
C PHE A 801 -7.19 51.24 5.69
N LEU A 802 -6.58 52.04 4.82
CA LEU A 802 -5.17 51.88 4.46
C LEU A 802 -4.21 52.41 5.54
N HIS A 803 -4.64 53.46 6.34
CA HIS A 803 -3.79 54.11 7.32
C HIS A 803 -4.05 53.68 8.78
N THR A 804 -5.07 52.85 9.05
CA THR A 804 -5.36 52.41 10.41
C THR A 804 -4.59 51.08 10.71
N ASP A 805 -3.85 51.10 11.82
CA ASP A 805 -3.16 49.92 12.33
C ASP A 805 -4.07 49.02 13.19
N PHE A 806 -3.68 47.75 13.30
CA PHE A 806 -4.35 46.81 14.20
C PHE A 806 -3.94 47.06 15.66
N GLU A 807 -4.91 47.20 16.57
CA GLU A 807 -4.63 47.51 17.98
C GLU A 807 -4.00 46.33 18.74
N GLY A 808 -4.23 45.06 18.28
CA GLY A 808 -3.75 43.87 18.97
C GLY A 808 -4.43 43.60 20.32
N GLY A 809 -3.69 43.19 21.33
CA GLY A 809 -4.20 42.93 22.67
C GLY A 809 -5.39 41.96 22.70
N ARG A 810 -6.47 42.33 23.42
CA ARG A 810 -7.72 41.54 23.48
C ARG A 810 -8.34 41.22 22.11
N HIS A 811 -8.06 42.05 21.10
CA HIS A 811 -8.61 41.89 19.76
C HIS A 811 -7.86 40.80 18.99
N ALA A 812 -6.56 40.61 19.26
CA ALA A 812 -5.79 39.51 18.65
C ALA A 812 -6.36 38.15 19.02
N ASP A 813 -6.77 37.93 20.26
CA ASP A 813 -7.39 36.69 20.71
C ASP A 813 -8.76 36.41 20.04
N ARG A 814 -9.50 37.46 19.73
CA ARG A 814 -10.79 37.38 19.02
C ARG A 814 -10.57 37.08 17.55
N VAL A 815 -9.59 37.72 16.91
CA VAL A 815 -9.23 37.45 15.50
C VAL A 815 -8.79 36.03 15.32
N LYS A 816 -7.96 35.47 16.23
CA LYS A 816 -7.57 34.03 16.21
C LYS A 816 -8.78 33.10 16.21
N LYS A 817 -9.85 33.44 16.92
CA LYS A 817 -11.07 32.62 17.00
C LYS A 817 -11.93 32.70 15.73
N ILE A 818 -11.73 33.67 14.85
CA ILE A 818 -12.40 33.72 13.54
C ILE A 818 -11.89 32.61 12.63
N GLU A 819 -10.63 32.24 12.81
CA GLU A 819 -9.95 31.25 11.99
C GLU A 819 -10.01 29.83 12.59
N SER A 820 -10.42 29.68 13.86
CA SER A 820 -10.58 28.41 14.53
C SER A 820 -11.97 27.83 14.27
N PHE A 821 -12.11 26.88 13.37
CA PHE A 821 -13.24 25.95 13.33
C PHE A 821 -12.84 24.71 14.15
N ASP A 822 -13.55 24.48 15.28
CA ASP A 822 -13.51 23.22 16.00
C ASP A 822 -14.24 22.12 15.21
#